data_3d36c9ba66baec93b024aa430c2732d1
#
_entry.id   3d36c9ba66baec93b024aa430c2732d1
#
_cell.length_a   1.000
_cell.length_b   1.000
_cell.length_c   1.000
_cell.angle_alpha   90.00
_cell.angle_beta   90.00
_cell.angle_gamma   90.00
#
_symmetry.space_group_name_H-M   'P 1'
#
loop_
_entity.id
_entity.type
_entity.pdbx_description
1 polymer ?
#
loop_
_entity_poly.entity_id
_entity_poly.type
_entity_poly.pdbx_seq_one_letter_code
_entity_poly.pdbx_strand_id
1 'polypeptide(L)'
;MSRNSSFGYNAWFQPEIARAAAKKLPKISPEVAGEDAFAVQECRSLLHPFFEPGGGDFSVSLTINKNLPAEGFSLTGSETGVKIEGGNAGGLLYGVYNFIFRLTRGEDITTLSITDKPAVSIRMLNHWDNGDGSVERGYSGKSLFWKDGRIGYDLELLKDYARLLASIGINQISVNNVNVRLATAKLLTEEGLPDLVKVAEVFRPFGIKLIISVHFDSPVWLGGLKTSDPADPKVAEFWQQAVARVYKHIPDLAGFLVKADSEFQSGPNSFGHTQDVGANVIARALQPFGGTLYWRCFIYNCLQDWRDTVTDRPKAAYDTFFPLDGKFEQNIILQIKHGPSDFQVREPNSPLFGVMPKTCQALEFQIAQEYTGQQKDLYAWAVQWQEIFEQPFNQSRILRDLIGQEIKAVVAVSNTGDDNWCGNLMAQANLYAFGRMAWDAHLTAEQVTKEWTALTFGTDPALFNPIVDMVLASRHVYEKYNAPLGIGWMVNINHHYGPSVDGYEYMKWGTYHRANTKAIGVDRTRKGTGYTGQYQPYVRDLYENLDTCPEEMLLFFHRLPYDYTLKNGKTLLQHIYDTHFEGVEGVEAFIQTWDALKQLLPAEAYENVSARFNMQLQNAKEWRDVVNTYFYRKTGIADAKGRKIYD
;
A
#
# COMPACT_ATOMS: atom_id res chain seq x y z
N MET A 1 -29.14 -3.10 -10.27
CA MET A 1 -28.66 -4.27 -9.50
C MET A 1 -28.32 -3.79 -8.10
N SER A 2 -28.64 -4.54 -7.04
CA SER A 2 -28.16 -4.19 -5.70
C SER A 2 -26.62 -4.33 -5.69
N ARG A 3 -25.89 -3.49 -4.93
CA ARG A 3 -24.43 -3.58 -4.76
C ARG A 3 -23.98 -5.03 -4.50
N ASN A 4 -24.69 -5.75 -3.66
CA ASN A 4 -24.38 -7.11 -3.22
C ASN A 4 -24.48 -8.20 -4.30
N SER A 5 -24.77 -7.88 -5.56
CA SER A 5 -24.86 -8.85 -6.66
C SER A 5 -23.82 -8.61 -7.76
N SER A 6 -23.00 -7.56 -7.67
CA SER A 6 -21.97 -7.32 -8.68
C SER A 6 -20.70 -8.12 -8.40
N PHE A 7 -20.05 -8.58 -9.47
CA PHE A 7 -18.81 -9.33 -9.36
C PHE A 7 -17.70 -8.50 -8.68
N GLY A 8 -17.56 -7.24 -9.07
CA GLY A 8 -16.55 -6.36 -8.51
C GLY A 8 -16.76 -6.04 -7.03
N TYR A 9 -18.01 -5.87 -6.59
CA TYR A 9 -18.31 -5.59 -5.20
C TYR A 9 -18.03 -6.79 -4.28
N ASN A 10 -18.26 -8.01 -4.76
CA ASN A 10 -17.96 -9.23 -4.02
C ASN A 10 -16.46 -9.45 -3.80
N ALA A 11 -15.61 -8.83 -4.62
CA ALA A 11 -14.15 -8.97 -4.57
C ALA A 11 -13.72 -10.46 -4.55
N TRP A 12 -13.07 -10.92 -3.50
CA TRP A 12 -12.65 -12.32 -3.31
C TRP A 12 -13.65 -13.18 -2.51
N PHE A 13 -14.87 -12.67 -2.27
CA PHE A 13 -15.99 -13.42 -1.70
C PHE A 13 -17.03 -13.77 -2.77
N GLN A 14 -16.61 -14.45 -3.83
CA GLN A 14 -17.48 -14.79 -4.95
C GLN A 14 -18.42 -15.96 -4.62
N PRO A 15 -19.76 -15.72 -4.50
CA PRO A 15 -20.69 -16.77 -4.09
C PRO A 15 -20.74 -17.95 -5.07
N GLU A 16 -20.54 -17.72 -6.37
CA GLU A 16 -20.58 -18.77 -7.38
C GLU A 16 -19.36 -19.68 -7.31
N ILE A 17 -18.18 -19.10 -7.04
CA ILE A 17 -16.96 -19.89 -6.81
C ILE A 17 -17.13 -20.75 -5.55
N ALA A 18 -17.64 -20.17 -4.47
CA ALA A 18 -17.94 -20.89 -3.23
C ALA A 18 -18.92 -22.07 -3.46
N ARG A 19 -20.03 -21.82 -4.19
CA ARG A 19 -20.99 -22.89 -4.53
C ARG A 19 -20.40 -23.98 -5.42
N ALA A 20 -19.50 -23.63 -6.35
CA ALA A 20 -18.81 -24.61 -7.18
C ALA A 20 -17.87 -25.50 -6.33
N ALA A 21 -17.14 -24.91 -5.39
CA ALA A 21 -16.27 -25.63 -4.46
C ALA A 21 -17.09 -26.54 -3.52
N ALA A 22 -18.22 -26.08 -3.02
CA ALA A 22 -19.09 -26.81 -2.10
C ALA A 22 -19.52 -28.19 -2.65
N LYS A 23 -19.66 -28.34 -3.97
CA LYS A 23 -20.02 -29.63 -4.62
C LYS A 23 -18.97 -30.73 -4.42
N LYS A 24 -17.75 -30.36 -4.07
CA LYS A 24 -16.58 -31.28 -3.89
C LYS A 24 -16.20 -31.49 -2.43
N LEU A 25 -16.87 -30.79 -1.51
CA LEU A 25 -16.56 -30.78 -0.08
C LEU A 25 -17.59 -31.58 0.73
N PRO A 26 -17.27 -31.97 1.99
CA PRO A 26 -18.25 -32.51 2.92
C PRO A 26 -19.44 -31.57 3.08
N LYS A 27 -20.62 -32.13 3.34
CA LYS A 27 -21.83 -31.35 3.58
C LYS A 27 -21.77 -30.65 4.93
N ILE A 28 -21.66 -29.31 4.91
CA ILE A 28 -21.50 -28.51 6.13
C ILE A 28 -22.84 -28.28 6.81
N SER A 29 -22.88 -28.51 8.12
CA SER A 29 -24.04 -28.18 8.96
C SER A 29 -24.27 -26.66 9.01
N PRO A 30 -25.52 -26.19 8.93
CA PRO A 30 -25.84 -24.79 9.16
C PRO A 30 -25.64 -24.35 10.61
N GLU A 31 -25.46 -25.31 11.53
CA GLU A 31 -25.20 -25.03 12.93
C GLU A 31 -23.69 -24.78 13.15
N VAL A 32 -23.37 -23.56 13.61
CA VAL A 32 -22.03 -23.16 14.01
C VAL A 32 -22.08 -22.89 15.51
N ALA A 33 -21.33 -23.67 16.28
CA ALA A 33 -21.20 -23.49 17.71
C ALA A 33 -19.98 -22.63 18.05
N GLY A 34 -20.07 -21.74 19.05
CA GLY A 34 -18.91 -20.95 19.46
C GLY A 34 -19.16 -20.01 20.63
N GLU A 35 -18.03 -19.51 21.16
CA GLU A 35 -18.00 -18.64 22.34
C GLU A 35 -18.17 -17.14 22.01
N ASP A 36 -17.80 -16.73 20.78
CA ASP A 36 -17.94 -15.36 20.32
C ASP A 36 -19.14 -15.20 19.36
N ALA A 37 -20.15 -14.46 19.78
CA ALA A 37 -21.40 -14.33 19.04
C ALA A 37 -21.22 -13.67 17.65
N PHE A 38 -20.31 -12.70 17.52
CA PHE A 38 -20.04 -12.03 16.25
C PHE A 38 -19.32 -12.97 15.29
N ALA A 39 -18.28 -13.66 15.75
CA ALA A 39 -17.56 -14.64 14.93
C ALA A 39 -18.45 -15.80 14.48
N VAL A 40 -19.36 -16.26 15.33
CA VAL A 40 -20.36 -17.28 14.98
C VAL A 40 -21.32 -16.78 13.90
N GLN A 41 -21.84 -15.57 14.05
CA GLN A 41 -22.74 -14.96 13.06
C GLN A 41 -22.04 -14.75 11.71
N GLU A 42 -20.81 -14.23 11.73
CA GLU A 42 -20.00 -13.97 10.53
C GLU A 42 -19.65 -15.30 9.84
N CYS A 43 -19.19 -16.29 10.58
CA CYS A 43 -18.90 -17.62 10.06
C CYS A 43 -20.12 -18.24 9.39
N ARG A 44 -21.27 -18.22 10.05
CA ARG A 44 -22.54 -18.74 9.50
C ARG A 44 -22.95 -18.01 8.23
N SER A 45 -22.81 -16.70 8.18
CA SER A 45 -23.12 -15.88 7.00
C SER A 45 -22.25 -16.27 5.81
N LEU A 46 -20.94 -16.41 6.02
CA LEU A 46 -19.97 -16.76 4.98
C LEU A 46 -20.06 -18.23 4.54
N LEU A 47 -20.51 -19.11 5.43
CA LEU A 47 -20.74 -20.54 5.11
C LEU A 47 -22.02 -20.77 4.30
N HIS A 48 -22.93 -19.80 4.23
CA HIS A 48 -24.22 -19.96 3.54
C HIS A 48 -24.11 -20.55 2.12
N PRO A 49 -23.13 -20.17 1.27
CA PRO A 49 -22.97 -20.78 -0.06
C PRO A 49 -22.60 -22.27 -0.02
N PHE A 50 -22.11 -22.78 1.11
CA PHE A 50 -21.67 -24.17 1.30
C PHE A 50 -22.73 -25.04 1.97
N PHE A 51 -23.87 -24.47 2.42
CA PHE A 51 -24.95 -25.22 3.02
C PHE A 51 -25.78 -25.95 1.94
N GLU A 52 -26.16 -27.20 2.26
CA GLU A 52 -27.10 -27.93 1.42
C GLU A 52 -28.52 -27.92 2.02
N PRO A 53 -29.58 -27.98 1.18
CA PRO A 53 -30.94 -28.23 1.64
C PRO A 53 -31.01 -29.57 2.38
N GLY A 54 -31.35 -29.52 3.66
CA GLY A 54 -31.44 -30.73 4.50
C GLY A 54 -30.31 -30.90 5.52
N GLY A 55 -29.32 -29.98 5.50
CA GLY A 55 -28.22 -30.00 6.46
C GLY A 55 -27.09 -30.97 6.10
N GLY A 56 -26.02 -30.95 6.85
CA GLY A 56 -24.85 -31.82 6.73
C GLY A 56 -24.34 -32.25 8.10
N ASP A 57 -23.51 -33.28 8.11
CA ASP A 57 -22.94 -33.85 9.35
C ASP A 57 -21.58 -33.23 9.74
N PHE A 58 -21.00 -32.42 8.84
CA PHE A 58 -19.73 -31.76 9.10
C PHE A 58 -19.92 -30.49 9.93
N SER A 59 -19.44 -30.51 11.17
CA SER A 59 -19.65 -29.43 12.16
C SER A 59 -18.53 -28.39 12.13
N VAL A 60 -18.85 -27.14 12.52
CA VAL A 60 -17.87 -26.06 12.71
C VAL A 60 -17.98 -25.54 14.14
N SER A 61 -16.88 -25.58 14.87
CA SER A 61 -16.80 -25.08 16.25
C SER A 61 -15.76 -23.99 16.41
N LEU A 62 -16.11 -22.92 17.13
CA LEU A 62 -15.30 -21.71 17.35
C LEU A 62 -14.99 -21.56 18.84
N THR A 63 -13.72 -21.53 19.23
CA THR A 63 -13.32 -21.42 20.64
C THR A 63 -12.20 -20.42 20.85
N ILE A 64 -12.14 -19.78 22.02
CA ILE A 64 -11.03 -18.91 22.42
C ILE A 64 -10.00 -19.77 23.17
N ASN A 65 -8.77 -19.81 22.64
CA ASN A 65 -7.65 -20.51 23.25
C ASN A 65 -6.54 -19.50 23.64
N LYS A 66 -6.51 -19.12 24.91
CA LYS A 66 -5.55 -18.13 25.45
C LYS A 66 -4.07 -18.57 25.39
N ASN A 67 -3.79 -19.81 25.03
CA ASN A 67 -2.42 -20.28 24.79
C ASN A 67 -1.89 -19.85 23.40
N LEU A 68 -2.78 -19.45 22.48
CA LEU A 68 -2.37 -18.86 21.21
C LEU A 68 -2.02 -17.37 21.40
N PRO A 69 -1.16 -16.80 20.54
CA PRO A 69 -0.96 -15.35 20.48
C PRO A 69 -2.30 -14.63 20.26
N ALA A 70 -2.43 -13.40 20.75
CA ALA A 70 -3.70 -12.67 20.76
C ALA A 70 -4.43 -12.65 19.40
N GLU A 71 -3.71 -12.39 18.31
CA GLU A 71 -4.28 -12.40 16.95
C GLU A 71 -3.97 -13.69 16.16
N GLY A 72 -3.37 -14.68 16.83
CA GLY A 72 -3.11 -16.00 16.24
C GLY A 72 -4.35 -16.88 16.23
N PHE A 73 -4.36 -17.87 15.35
CA PHE A 73 -5.41 -18.89 15.26
C PHE A 73 -4.85 -20.26 14.94
N SER A 74 -5.68 -21.30 15.18
CA SER A 74 -5.45 -22.65 14.68
C SER A 74 -6.71 -23.23 14.03
N LEU A 75 -6.51 -24.09 13.02
CA LEU A 75 -7.53 -24.87 12.34
C LEU A 75 -7.19 -26.35 12.48
N THR A 76 -8.08 -27.12 13.06
CA THR A 76 -7.93 -28.58 13.19
C THR A 76 -9.11 -29.26 12.55
N GLY A 77 -8.87 -30.00 11.45
CA GLY A 77 -9.87 -30.76 10.71
C GLY A 77 -10.01 -32.19 11.21
N SER A 78 -11.16 -32.80 10.98
CA SER A 78 -11.48 -34.20 11.17
C SER A 78 -12.51 -34.66 10.14
N GLU A 79 -12.82 -35.94 10.08
CA GLU A 79 -13.88 -36.44 9.18
C GLU A 79 -15.28 -35.86 9.47
N THR A 80 -15.52 -35.43 10.72
CA THR A 80 -16.84 -34.95 11.18
C THR A 80 -16.91 -33.45 11.42
N GLY A 81 -15.81 -32.70 11.27
CA GLY A 81 -15.85 -31.27 11.49
C GLY A 81 -14.50 -30.60 11.57
N VAL A 82 -14.55 -29.28 11.73
CA VAL A 82 -13.38 -28.43 11.97
C VAL A 82 -13.51 -27.67 13.28
N LYS A 83 -12.42 -27.61 14.04
CA LYS A 83 -12.27 -26.74 15.19
C LYS A 83 -11.42 -25.54 14.79
N ILE A 84 -11.95 -24.34 15.00
CA ILE A 84 -11.28 -23.06 14.79
C ILE A 84 -11.03 -22.46 16.18
N GLU A 85 -9.75 -22.24 16.51
CA GLU A 85 -9.37 -21.62 17.78
C GLU A 85 -8.67 -20.28 17.50
N GLY A 86 -9.00 -19.26 18.27
CA GLY A 86 -8.34 -17.95 18.23
C GLY A 86 -7.76 -17.55 19.58
N GLY A 87 -6.63 -16.85 19.62
CA GLY A 87 -6.06 -16.32 20.86
C GLY A 87 -6.96 -15.27 21.54
N ASN A 88 -7.74 -14.57 20.72
CA ASN A 88 -8.81 -13.64 21.12
C ASN A 88 -9.91 -13.61 20.03
N ALA A 89 -10.91 -12.75 20.17
CA ALA A 89 -11.99 -12.58 19.17
C ALA A 89 -11.45 -12.23 17.76
N GLY A 90 -10.44 -11.37 17.65
CA GLY A 90 -9.80 -11.04 16.38
C GLY A 90 -9.10 -12.23 15.74
N GLY A 91 -8.28 -12.98 16.53
CA GLY A 91 -7.63 -14.21 16.06
C GLY A 91 -8.64 -15.26 15.63
N LEU A 92 -9.74 -15.40 16.36
CA LEU A 92 -10.84 -16.31 16.00
C LEU A 92 -11.45 -15.92 14.65
N LEU A 93 -11.70 -14.63 14.43
CA LEU A 93 -12.26 -14.14 13.18
C LEU A 93 -11.31 -14.34 12.00
N TYR A 94 -10.00 -14.13 12.19
CA TYR A 94 -8.98 -14.46 11.17
C TYR A 94 -8.96 -15.96 10.82
N GLY A 95 -9.12 -16.82 11.83
CA GLY A 95 -9.27 -18.25 11.62
C GLY A 95 -10.51 -18.60 10.79
N VAL A 96 -11.65 -17.93 11.05
CA VAL A 96 -12.87 -18.09 10.25
C VAL A 96 -12.61 -17.72 8.78
N TYR A 97 -12.03 -16.56 8.50
CA TYR A 97 -11.74 -16.15 7.12
C TYR A 97 -10.75 -17.10 6.42
N ASN A 98 -9.71 -17.53 7.12
CA ASN A 98 -8.76 -18.50 6.57
C ASN A 98 -9.48 -19.82 6.21
N PHE A 99 -10.37 -20.31 7.05
CA PHE A 99 -11.17 -21.49 6.78
C PHE A 99 -12.08 -21.31 5.55
N ILE A 100 -12.83 -20.19 5.47
CA ILE A 100 -13.69 -19.86 4.32
C ILE A 100 -12.90 -19.80 3.00
N PHE A 101 -11.70 -19.22 3.02
CA PHE A 101 -10.83 -19.13 1.83
C PHE A 101 -10.36 -20.52 1.38
N ARG A 102 -10.05 -21.42 2.31
CA ARG A 102 -9.69 -22.82 1.99
C ARG A 102 -10.86 -23.59 1.40
N LEU A 103 -12.05 -23.43 1.98
CA LEU A 103 -13.27 -24.00 1.42
C LEU A 103 -13.51 -23.49 -0.03
N THR A 104 -13.38 -22.20 -0.24
CA THR A 104 -13.59 -21.58 -1.56
C THR A 104 -12.59 -22.07 -2.60
N ARG A 105 -11.35 -22.35 -2.19
CA ARG A 105 -10.33 -22.98 -3.05
C ARG A 105 -10.48 -24.49 -3.23
N GLY A 106 -11.44 -25.11 -2.53
CA GLY A 106 -11.70 -26.56 -2.61
C GLY A 106 -10.61 -27.40 -1.97
N GLU A 107 -9.92 -26.89 -0.93
CA GLU A 107 -8.92 -27.64 -0.18
C GLU A 107 -9.57 -28.74 0.67
N ASP A 108 -8.85 -29.82 0.93
CA ASP A 108 -9.30 -30.86 1.86
C ASP A 108 -9.33 -30.30 3.29
N ILE A 109 -10.54 -30.13 3.83
CA ILE A 109 -10.76 -29.57 5.16
C ILE A 109 -10.75 -30.61 6.27
N THR A 110 -10.76 -31.90 5.94
CA THR A 110 -10.80 -32.98 6.94
C THR A 110 -9.46 -33.24 7.59
N THR A 111 -8.37 -32.86 6.91
CA THR A 111 -6.98 -33.07 7.33
C THR A 111 -6.27 -31.79 7.78
N LEU A 112 -7.00 -30.69 7.97
CA LEU A 112 -6.39 -29.41 8.37
C LEU A 112 -5.64 -29.53 9.71
N SER A 113 -4.42 -29.03 9.72
CA SER A 113 -3.61 -28.85 10.93
C SER A 113 -2.76 -27.58 10.75
N ILE A 114 -3.33 -26.44 11.10
CA ILE A 114 -2.75 -25.12 10.82
C ILE A 114 -2.68 -24.34 12.12
N THR A 115 -1.57 -23.68 12.35
CA THR A 115 -1.43 -22.62 13.37
C THR A 115 -0.73 -21.43 12.72
N ASP A 116 -1.31 -20.25 12.84
CA ASP A 116 -0.82 -19.04 12.18
C ASP A 116 -0.99 -17.80 13.07
N LYS A 117 -0.15 -16.79 12.84
CA LYS A 117 -0.18 -15.51 13.54
C LYS A 117 0.46 -14.41 12.69
N PRO A 118 0.08 -13.15 12.87
CA PRO A 118 0.69 -12.07 12.10
C PRO A 118 2.16 -11.83 12.51
N ALA A 119 2.98 -11.47 11.52
CA ALA A 119 4.39 -11.10 11.71
C ALA A 119 4.54 -9.78 12.50
N VAL A 120 3.59 -8.85 12.35
CA VAL A 120 3.54 -7.56 13.05
C VAL A 120 2.19 -7.34 13.72
N SER A 121 2.19 -6.61 14.83
CA SER A 121 0.97 -6.29 15.58
C SER A 121 0.09 -5.24 14.91
N ILE A 122 0.62 -4.44 13.98
CA ILE A 122 -0.08 -3.36 13.31
C ILE A 122 0.00 -3.55 11.80
N ARG A 123 -1.17 -3.69 11.17
CA ARG A 123 -1.36 -3.81 9.72
C ARG A 123 -2.43 -2.79 9.34
N MET A 124 -1.98 -1.64 8.78
CA MET A 124 -2.80 -0.44 8.70
C MET A 124 -3.00 0.04 7.26
N LEU A 125 -4.19 0.54 6.96
CA LEU A 125 -4.45 1.34 5.76
C LEU A 125 -4.62 2.81 6.11
N ASN A 126 -3.90 3.67 5.39
CA ASN A 126 -4.08 5.12 5.43
C ASN A 126 -4.94 5.56 4.24
N HIS A 127 -6.19 5.92 4.48
CA HIS A 127 -7.09 6.40 3.44
C HIS A 127 -6.85 7.88 3.15
N TRP A 128 -6.82 8.22 1.85
CA TRP A 128 -6.63 9.59 1.39
C TRP A 128 -7.95 10.28 1.06
N ASP A 129 -8.92 10.10 1.95
CA ASP A 129 -10.30 10.59 1.83
C ASP A 129 -10.45 12.01 2.37
N ASN A 130 -11.12 12.87 1.60
CA ASN A 130 -11.38 14.27 1.93
C ASN A 130 -12.84 14.47 2.37
N GLY A 131 -13.08 15.50 3.18
CA GLY A 131 -14.40 15.82 3.71
C GLY A 131 -15.47 16.14 2.66
N ASP A 132 -15.08 16.54 1.46
CA ASP A 132 -15.99 16.78 0.33
C ASP A 132 -16.43 15.52 -0.42
N GLY A 133 -15.96 14.35 0.02
CA GLY A 133 -16.24 13.06 -0.62
C GLY A 133 -15.30 12.72 -1.77
N SER A 134 -14.31 13.55 -2.06
CA SER A 134 -13.22 13.21 -2.97
C SER A 134 -12.18 12.32 -2.28
N VAL A 135 -11.46 11.53 -3.06
CA VAL A 135 -10.29 10.78 -2.61
C VAL A 135 -9.08 11.34 -3.35
N GLU A 136 -8.03 11.71 -2.63
CA GLU A 136 -6.79 12.15 -3.27
C GLU A 136 -6.19 11.00 -4.07
N ARG A 137 -5.83 11.24 -5.33
CA ARG A 137 -5.48 10.18 -6.28
C ARG A 137 -6.58 9.11 -6.38
N GLY A 138 -7.85 9.54 -6.31
CA GLY A 138 -9.03 8.68 -6.34
C GLY A 138 -9.39 8.25 -7.75
N TYR A 139 -9.06 7.01 -8.09
CA TYR A 139 -9.36 6.39 -9.38
C TYR A 139 -10.42 5.27 -9.25
N SER A 140 -11.02 5.18 -8.06
CA SER A 140 -11.98 4.15 -7.63
C SER A 140 -13.34 4.72 -7.22
N GLY A 141 -13.69 5.88 -7.76
CA GLY A 141 -14.98 6.54 -7.44
C GLY A 141 -14.87 7.54 -6.30
N LYS A 142 -15.89 7.59 -5.45
CA LYS A 142 -16.01 8.51 -4.32
C LYS A 142 -15.55 7.87 -3.02
N SER A 143 -15.31 8.70 -2.01
CA SER A 143 -14.96 8.27 -0.67
C SER A 143 -15.98 7.28 -0.10
N LEU A 144 -15.47 6.21 0.53
CA LEU A 144 -16.29 5.28 1.31
C LEU A 144 -16.77 5.92 2.63
N PHE A 145 -15.97 6.85 3.16
CA PHE A 145 -16.16 7.42 4.49
C PHE A 145 -16.92 8.75 4.48
N TRP A 146 -16.66 9.62 3.50
CA TRP A 146 -17.07 11.02 3.52
C TRP A 146 -18.06 11.39 2.43
N LYS A 147 -19.05 12.18 2.80
CA LYS A 147 -19.98 12.81 1.87
C LYS A 147 -20.45 14.14 2.46
N ASP A 148 -20.35 15.22 1.67
CA ASP A 148 -20.88 16.55 2.03
C ASP A 148 -20.42 17.05 3.42
N GLY A 149 -19.16 16.83 3.77
CA GLY A 149 -18.56 17.25 5.04
C GLY A 149 -18.85 16.33 6.23
N ARG A 150 -19.55 15.21 6.03
CA ARG A 150 -19.90 14.25 7.08
C ARG A 150 -19.28 12.89 6.85
N ILE A 151 -18.83 12.25 7.93
CA ILE A 151 -18.31 10.88 7.92
C ILE A 151 -19.43 9.87 8.25
N GLY A 152 -19.32 8.64 7.74
CA GLY A 152 -20.24 7.55 8.08
C GLY A 152 -21.62 7.67 7.42
N TYR A 153 -21.69 8.15 6.19
CA TYR A 153 -22.95 8.34 5.46
C TYR A 153 -23.61 7.02 5.01
N ASP A 154 -22.86 5.93 4.87
CA ASP A 154 -23.35 4.60 4.47
C ASP A 154 -22.67 3.51 5.34
N LEU A 155 -23.27 3.20 6.47
CA LEU A 155 -22.70 2.25 7.44
C LEU A 155 -22.71 0.79 6.95
N GLU A 156 -23.64 0.42 6.07
CA GLU A 156 -23.66 -0.93 5.49
C GLU A 156 -22.50 -1.11 4.49
N LEU A 157 -22.21 -0.10 3.67
CA LEU A 157 -21.03 -0.10 2.80
C LEU A 157 -19.75 -0.23 3.63
N LEU A 158 -19.64 0.51 4.73
CA LEU A 158 -18.49 0.44 5.63
C LEU A 158 -18.37 -0.92 6.32
N LYS A 159 -19.49 -1.58 6.64
CA LYS A 159 -19.48 -2.93 7.20
C LYS A 159 -18.96 -3.98 6.22
N ASP A 160 -19.38 -3.90 4.96
CA ASP A 160 -18.86 -4.79 3.93
C ASP A 160 -17.36 -4.53 3.68
N TYR A 161 -16.94 -3.26 3.72
CA TYR A 161 -15.52 -2.91 3.63
C TYR A 161 -14.73 -3.42 4.84
N ALA A 162 -15.25 -3.30 6.07
CA ALA A 162 -14.63 -3.84 7.27
C ALA A 162 -14.43 -5.37 7.18
N ARG A 163 -15.41 -6.10 6.62
CA ARG A 163 -15.29 -7.54 6.34
C ARG A 163 -14.16 -7.83 5.36
N LEU A 164 -14.06 -7.08 4.24
CA LEU A 164 -12.97 -7.23 3.29
C LEU A 164 -11.62 -7.04 3.96
N LEU A 165 -11.45 -5.96 4.72
CA LEU A 165 -10.19 -5.65 5.40
C LEU A 165 -9.82 -6.68 6.47
N ALA A 166 -10.76 -7.08 7.31
CA ALA A 166 -10.54 -8.10 8.34
C ALA A 166 -10.14 -9.45 7.71
N SER A 167 -10.75 -9.81 6.57
CA SER A 167 -10.47 -11.08 5.89
C SER A 167 -9.02 -11.22 5.40
N ILE A 168 -8.33 -10.11 5.21
CA ILE A 168 -6.92 -10.06 4.83
C ILE A 168 -6.00 -9.65 6.00
N GLY A 169 -6.54 -9.58 7.22
CA GLY A 169 -5.76 -9.36 8.44
C GLY A 169 -5.46 -7.89 8.77
N ILE A 170 -6.11 -6.91 8.15
CA ILE A 170 -5.99 -5.49 8.52
C ILE A 170 -6.67 -5.25 9.86
N ASN A 171 -5.99 -4.53 10.77
CA ASN A 171 -6.49 -4.25 12.11
C ASN A 171 -6.50 -2.76 12.51
N GLN A 172 -6.03 -1.89 11.62
CA GLN A 172 -6.13 -0.43 11.82
C GLN A 172 -6.40 0.29 10.50
N ILE A 173 -7.14 1.40 10.57
CA ILE A 173 -7.38 2.28 9.41
C ILE A 173 -7.35 3.74 9.83
N SER A 174 -6.78 4.64 9.02
CA SER A 174 -7.10 6.05 9.09
C SER A 174 -8.35 6.34 8.25
N VAL A 175 -9.19 7.28 8.68
CA VAL A 175 -10.47 7.57 8.03
C VAL A 175 -10.48 8.87 7.23
N ASN A 176 -9.35 9.56 7.19
CA ASN A 176 -9.17 10.81 6.47
C ASN A 176 -7.73 11.01 5.99
N ASN A 177 -7.61 11.84 4.97
CA ASN A 177 -6.34 12.18 4.31
C ASN A 177 -5.31 12.75 5.30
N VAL A 178 -4.04 12.39 5.12
CA VAL A 178 -2.89 12.95 5.86
C VAL A 178 -2.66 14.44 5.53
N ASN A 179 -3.09 14.89 4.33
CA ASN A 179 -3.19 16.29 3.95
C ASN A 179 -4.49 16.88 4.53
N VAL A 180 -4.57 16.92 5.87
CA VAL A 180 -5.77 17.31 6.61
C VAL A 180 -6.24 18.70 6.22
N ARG A 181 -7.54 18.84 5.94
CA ARG A 181 -8.22 20.11 5.69
C ARG A 181 -9.16 20.44 6.85
N LEU A 182 -9.58 21.70 6.95
CA LEU A 182 -10.43 22.14 8.06
C LEU A 182 -11.69 21.28 8.26
N ALA A 183 -12.31 20.83 7.18
CA ALA A 183 -13.50 19.98 7.25
C ALA A 183 -13.24 18.65 8.01
N THR A 184 -12.10 18.00 7.73
CA THR A 184 -11.72 16.74 8.39
C THR A 184 -11.04 16.97 9.74
N ALA A 185 -10.42 18.12 9.99
CA ALA A 185 -9.89 18.48 11.31
C ALA A 185 -10.98 18.50 12.39
N LYS A 186 -12.25 18.77 12.03
CA LYS A 186 -13.39 18.75 12.94
C LYS A 186 -13.64 17.40 13.62
N LEU A 187 -13.02 16.30 13.18
CA LEU A 187 -13.04 15.02 13.90
C LEU A 187 -12.47 15.11 15.32
N LEU A 188 -11.73 16.17 15.66
CA LEU A 188 -11.25 16.46 17.01
C LEU A 188 -12.26 17.23 17.89
N THR A 189 -13.44 17.58 17.37
CA THR A 189 -14.44 18.43 18.02
C THR A 189 -15.75 17.67 18.32
N GLU A 190 -16.55 18.20 19.24
CA GLU A 190 -17.88 17.64 19.53
C GLU A 190 -18.82 17.61 18.29
N GLU A 191 -18.54 18.41 17.27
CA GLU A 191 -19.32 18.40 16.01
C GLU A 191 -19.07 17.12 15.19
N GLY A 192 -17.81 16.68 15.07
CA GLY A 192 -17.42 15.52 14.23
C GLY A 192 -17.51 14.17 14.94
N LEU A 193 -17.40 14.14 16.26
CA LEU A 193 -17.29 12.91 17.04
C LEU A 193 -18.53 11.99 16.97
N PRO A 194 -19.79 12.48 17.01
CA PRO A 194 -20.95 11.60 16.99
C PRO A 194 -21.05 10.70 15.74
N ASP A 195 -20.65 11.21 14.58
CA ASP A 195 -20.65 10.42 13.35
C ASP A 195 -19.42 9.49 13.30
N LEU A 196 -18.27 9.91 13.81
CA LEU A 196 -17.07 9.06 13.92
C LEU A 196 -17.28 7.87 14.86
N VAL A 197 -18.04 8.04 15.96
CA VAL A 197 -18.43 6.95 16.87
C VAL A 197 -19.17 5.85 16.10
N LYS A 198 -20.13 6.20 15.24
CA LYS A 198 -20.87 5.22 14.42
C LYS A 198 -19.93 4.43 13.50
N VAL A 199 -18.94 5.10 12.91
CA VAL A 199 -17.92 4.43 12.11
C VAL A 199 -17.09 3.47 12.97
N ALA A 200 -16.63 3.91 14.16
CA ALA A 200 -15.90 3.05 15.08
C ALA A 200 -16.71 1.81 15.50
N GLU A 201 -18.01 1.96 15.74
CA GLU A 201 -18.91 0.85 16.09
C GLU A 201 -19.05 -0.17 14.96
N VAL A 202 -18.96 0.25 13.69
CA VAL A 202 -18.99 -0.66 12.53
C VAL A 202 -17.69 -1.48 12.44
N PHE A 203 -16.53 -0.87 12.66
CA PHE A 203 -15.23 -1.54 12.49
C PHE A 203 -14.82 -2.38 13.70
N ARG A 204 -15.25 -2.00 14.91
CA ARG A 204 -14.86 -2.64 16.17
C ARG A 204 -15.14 -4.16 16.22
N PRO A 205 -16.32 -4.68 15.81
CA PRO A 205 -16.58 -6.11 15.82
C PRO A 205 -15.64 -6.91 14.92
N PHE A 206 -15.09 -6.28 13.86
CA PHE A 206 -14.10 -6.87 12.96
C PHE A 206 -12.66 -6.80 13.49
N GLY A 207 -12.46 -6.29 14.71
CA GLY A 207 -11.13 -6.12 15.29
C GLY A 207 -10.32 -4.96 14.72
N ILE A 208 -10.95 -4.07 13.95
CA ILE A 208 -10.30 -2.94 13.29
C ILE A 208 -10.48 -1.66 14.12
N LYS A 209 -9.38 -1.03 14.50
CA LYS A 209 -9.36 0.24 15.24
C LYS A 209 -9.17 1.42 14.30
N LEU A 210 -9.78 2.55 14.66
CA LEU A 210 -9.65 3.78 13.89
C LEU A 210 -8.43 4.60 14.32
N ILE A 211 -7.90 5.34 13.34
CA ILE A 211 -6.89 6.38 13.49
C ILE A 211 -7.45 7.67 12.86
N ILE A 212 -7.15 8.81 13.46
CA ILE A 212 -7.46 10.12 12.92
C ILE A 212 -6.18 10.77 12.40
N SER A 213 -6.15 11.17 11.14
CA SER A 213 -5.11 12.07 10.67
C SER A 213 -5.38 13.48 11.20
N VAL A 214 -4.38 14.11 11.84
CA VAL A 214 -4.51 15.43 12.44
C VAL A 214 -3.51 16.41 11.85
N HIS A 215 -3.92 17.67 11.68
CA HIS A 215 -3.05 18.72 11.19
C HIS A 215 -2.22 19.30 12.34
N PHE A 216 -0.96 19.62 12.08
CA PHE A 216 -0.07 20.20 13.09
C PHE A 216 -0.60 21.55 13.62
N ASP A 217 -1.25 22.35 12.76
CA ASP A 217 -1.89 23.63 13.13
C ASP A 217 -3.30 23.49 13.72
N SER A 218 -3.74 22.31 14.16
CA SER A 218 -5.03 22.15 14.84
C SER A 218 -5.20 23.08 16.07
N PRO A 219 -4.15 23.41 16.86
CA PRO A 219 -4.27 24.41 17.92
C PRO A 219 -4.72 25.78 17.44
N VAL A 220 -4.26 26.21 16.25
CA VAL A 220 -4.71 27.48 15.62
C VAL A 220 -6.09 27.32 15.02
N TRP A 221 -6.32 26.27 14.24
CA TRP A 221 -7.55 26.09 13.48
C TRP A 221 -8.79 25.82 14.34
N LEU A 222 -8.63 25.06 15.41
CA LEU A 222 -9.72 24.59 16.27
C LEU A 222 -9.67 25.18 17.69
N GLY A 223 -8.47 25.49 18.18
CA GLY A 223 -8.26 26.02 19.53
C GLY A 223 -8.28 27.54 19.61
N GLY A 224 -8.27 28.24 18.46
CA GLY A 224 -8.20 29.70 18.42
C GLY A 224 -6.89 30.27 18.95
N LEU A 225 -5.84 29.46 19.04
CA LEU A 225 -4.51 29.92 19.46
C LEU A 225 -3.84 30.72 18.34
N LYS A 226 -2.88 31.56 18.70
CA LYS A 226 -2.12 32.36 17.72
C LYS A 226 -0.94 31.60 17.10
N THR A 227 -0.59 30.45 17.67
CA THR A 227 0.57 29.66 17.30
C THR A 227 0.31 28.18 17.50
N SER A 228 1.04 27.35 16.75
CA SER A 228 1.18 25.90 16.96
C SER A 228 2.58 25.53 17.43
N ASP A 229 3.35 26.50 17.96
CA ASP A 229 4.68 26.27 18.51
C ASP A 229 4.63 25.19 19.61
N PRO A 230 5.32 24.05 19.42
CA PRO A 230 5.29 22.95 20.39
C PRO A 230 5.91 23.33 21.76
N ALA A 231 6.65 24.43 21.85
CA ALA A 231 7.17 24.94 23.11
C ALA A 231 6.15 25.79 23.89
N ASP A 232 5.04 26.21 23.30
CA ASP A 232 3.98 26.95 24.00
C ASP A 232 3.14 25.98 24.87
N PRO A 233 3.06 26.18 26.21
CA PRO A 233 2.26 25.33 27.07
C PRO A 233 0.77 25.25 26.68
N LYS A 234 0.21 26.28 26.05
CA LYS A 234 -1.18 26.29 25.59
C LYS A 234 -1.41 25.33 24.43
N VAL A 235 -0.39 25.11 23.61
CA VAL A 235 -0.43 24.10 22.54
C VAL A 235 -0.48 22.69 23.14
N ALA A 236 0.32 22.44 24.18
CA ALA A 236 0.27 21.16 24.90
C ALA A 236 -1.11 20.95 25.57
N GLU A 237 -1.65 21.99 26.22
CA GLU A 237 -2.98 21.96 26.84
C GLU A 237 -4.09 21.68 25.79
N PHE A 238 -4.04 22.33 24.62
CA PHE A 238 -4.97 22.06 23.54
C PHE A 238 -4.98 20.57 23.13
N TRP A 239 -3.78 19.98 22.93
CA TRP A 239 -3.68 18.56 22.56
C TRP A 239 -4.21 17.63 23.65
N GLN A 240 -3.91 17.93 24.93
CA GLN A 240 -4.46 17.17 26.06
C GLN A 240 -5.99 17.18 26.07
N GLN A 241 -6.60 18.36 25.88
CA GLN A 241 -8.06 18.50 25.84
C GLN A 241 -8.68 17.84 24.62
N ALA A 242 -8.08 17.98 23.42
CA ALA A 242 -8.57 17.37 22.20
C ALA A 242 -8.50 15.84 22.27
N VAL A 243 -7.39 15.29 22.72
CA VAL A 243 -7.22 13.84 22.90
C VAL A 243 -8.21 13.29 23.94
N ALA A 244 -8.31 13.92 25.12
CA ALA A 244 -9.24 13.49 26.17
C ALA A 244 -10.70 13.49 25.66
N ARG A 245 -11.08 14.48 24.86
CA ARG A 245 -12.40 14.55 24.23
C ARG A 245 -12.63 13.35 23.30
N VAL A 246 -11.69 13.06 22.41
CA VAL A 246 -11.82 11.94 21.46
C VAL A 246 -11.94 10.60 22.19
N TYR A 247 -11.04 10.34 23.17
CA TYR A 247 -11.06 9.07 23.92
C TYR A 247 -12.27 8.92 24.85
N LYS A 248 -12.89 10.01 25.28
CA LYS A 248 -14.19 9.96 25.99
C LYS A 248 -15.28 9.32 25.12
N HIS A 249 -15.26 9.54 23.82
CA HIS A 249 -16.25 9.03 22.88
C HIS A 249 -15.84 7.70 22.24
N ILE A 250 -14.54 7.51 21.96
CA ILE A 250 -13.97 6.31 21.30
C ILE A 250 -12.78 5.80 22.15
N PRO A 251 -13.06 5.07 23.25
CA PRO A 251 -12.00 4.64 24.18
C PRO A 251 -10.96 3.71 23.59
N ASP A 252 -11.28 3.04 22.50
CA ASP A 252 -10.44 2.08 21.78
C ASP A 252 -9.79 2.65 20.51
N LEU A 253 -9.82 3.99 20.31
CA LEU A 253 -9.11 4.62 19.20
C LEU A 253 -7.63 4.24 19.24
N ALA A 254 -7.06 3.83 18.09
CA ALA A 254 -5.66 3.42 18.03
C ALA A 254 -4.69 4.60 18.21
N GLY A 255 -5.06 5.79 17.74
CA GLY A 255 -4.23 6.98 17.90
C GLY A 255 -4.37 7.99 16.75
N PHE A 256 -3.32 8.78 16.56
CA PHE A 256 -3.27 9.83 15.53
C PHE A 256 -2.16 9.60 14.51
N LEU A 257 -2.38 10.14 13.31
CA LEU A 257 -1.41 10.16 12.21
C LEU A 257 -1.10 11.61 11.83
N VAL A 258 0.18 11.96 11.72
CA VAL A 258 0.64 13.32 11.39
C VAL A 258 1.58 13.30 10.19
N LYS A 259 1.36 14.22 9.25
CA LYS A 259 2.31 14.68 8.25
C LYS A 259 2.67 16.13 8.57
N ALA A 260 3.97 16.42 8.75
CA ALA A 260 4.46 17.74 9.12
C ALA A 260 5.68 18.13 8.27
N ASP A 261 5.91 19.43 8.11
CA ASP A 261 7.07 20.01 7.40
C ASP A 261 7.31 19.45 6.00
N SER A 262 6.25 19.11 5.27
CA SER A 262 6.33 18.55 3.93
C SER A 262 5.23 19.14 3.05
N GLU A 263 5.50 19.40 1.79
CA GLU A 263 4.53 19.87 0.80
C GLU A 263 3.69 21.05 1.31
N PHE A 264 4.37 22.06 1.84
CA PHE A 264 3.77 23.28 2.42
C PHE A 264 2.90 23.05 3.66
N GLN A 265 2.91 21.86 4.26
CA GLN A 265 2.29 21.62 5.57
C GLN A 265 3.20 22.20 6.66
N SER A 266 2.62 22.87 7.66
CA SER A 266 3.38 23.34 8.81
C SER A 266 3.84 22.18 9.71
N GLY A 267 4.88 22.43 10.46
CA GLY A 267 5.43 21.46 11.39
C GLY A 267 6.42 22.13 12.36
N PRO A 268 7.13 21.33 13.15
CA PRO A 268 8.09 21.84 14.14
C PRO A 268 9.17 22.75 13.55
N ASN A 269 9.64 22.48 12.34
CA ASN A 269 10.69 23.29 11.68
C ASN A 269 10.24 24.74 11.46
N SER A 270 8.95 24.99 11.27
CA SER A 270 8.38 26.33 11.13
C SER A 270 8.59 27.21 12.37
N PHE A 271 8.87 26.58 13.51
CA PHE A 271 9.11 27.23 14.81
C PHE A 271 10.56 27.04 15.30
N GLY A 272 11.46 26.54 14.46
CA GLY A 272 12.85 26.30 14.81
C GLY A 272 13.11 25.07 15.68
N HIS A 273 12.14 24.15 15.77
CA HIS A 273 12.24 22.91 16.54
C HIS A 273 12.47 21.70 15.64
N THR A 274 13.07 20.65 16.23
CA THR A 274 13.24 19.35 15.57
C THR A 274 11.95 18.52 15.62
N GLN A 275 11.88 17.49 14.78
CA GLN A 275 10.66 16.67 14.61
C GLN A 275 10.19 15.98 15.89
N ASP A 276 11.13 15.53 16.72
CA ASP A 276 10.85 14.92 18.04
C ASP A 276 10.13 15.88 18.98
N VAL A 277 10.49 17.17 18.99
CA VAL A 277 9.84 18.16 19.87
C VAL A 277 8.36 18.29 19.53
N GLY A 278 8.02 18.43 18.25
CA GLY A 278 6.63 18.52 17.82
C GLY A 278 5.84 17.22 18.01
N ALA A 279 6.44 16.09 17.67
CA ALA A 279 5.82 14.79 17.85
C ALA A 279 5.54 14.47 19.33
N ASN A 280 6.50 14.74 20.21
CA ASN A 280 6.41 14.43 21.63
C ASN A 280 5.26 15.17 22.33
N VAL A 281 4.92 16.40 21.93
CA VAL A 281 3.79 17.14 22.52
C VAL A 281 2.47 16.40 22.29
N ILE A 282 2.24 15.91 21.08
CA ILE A 282 1.02 15.16 20.74
C ILE A 282 1.05 13.77 21.38
N ALA A 283 2.20 13.10 21.34
CA ALA A 283 2.37 11.76 21.90
C ALA A 283 2.11 11.70 23.40
N ARG A 284 2.60 12.70 24.16
CA ARG A 284 2.33 12.83 25.62
C ARG A 284 0.84 12.99 25.92
N ALA A 285 0.09 13.68 25.06
CA ALA A 285 -1.36 13.80 25.22
C ALA A 285 -2.06 12.45 24.99
N LEU A 286 -1.56 11.60 24.07
CA LEU A 286 -2.10 10.26 23.78
C LEU A 286 -1.72 9.20 24.83
N GLN A 287 -0.59 9.36 25.49
CA GLN A 287 -0.02 8.35 26.41
C GLN A 287 -0.97 7.88 27.53
N PRO A 288 -1.74 8.75 28.21
CA PRO A 288 -2.66 8.32 29.28
C PRO A 288 -3.78 7.37 28.80
N PHE A 289 -4.05 7.36 27.51
CA PHE A 289 -5.11 6.56 26.87
C PHE A 289 -4.55 5.34 26.13
N GLY A 290 -3.23 5.13 26.13
CA GLY A 290 -2.60 4.06 25.37
C GLY A 290 -2.58 4.28 23.86
N GLY A 291 -2.80 5.53 23.42
CA GLY A 291 -2.84 5.87 21.99
C GLY A 291 -1.44 5.99 21.39
N THR A 292 -1.34 5.61 20.11
CA THR A 292 -0.11 5.69 19.32
C THR A 292 -0.10 6.94 18.46
N LEU A 293 1.05 7.60 18.34
CA LEU A 293 1.26 8.64 17.33
C LEU A 293 2.07 8.07 16.16
N TYR A 294 1.48 8.06 14.98
CA TYR A 294 2.17 7.77 13.73
C TYR A 294 2.70 9.07 13.15
N TRP A 295 4.03 9.19 13.06
CA TRP A 295 4.69 10.38 12.53
C TRP A 295 5.37 10.04 11.21
N ARG A 296 4.87 10.63 10.10
CA ARG A 296 5.42 10.33 8.78
C ARG A 296 6.79 10.96 8.57
N CYS A 297 7.76 10.15 8.18
CA CYS A 297 9.12 10.57 7.81
C CYS A 297 9.20 10.96 6.34
N PHE A 298 8.32 11.84 5.89
CA PHE A 298 8.28 12.35 4.54
C PHE A 298 8.49 13.86 4.55
N ILE A 299 9.76 14.24 4.55
CA ILE A 299 10.22 15.63 4.60
C ILE A 299 11.13 15.88 3.42
N TYR A 300 10.90 16.95 2.68
CA TYR A 300 11.80 17.43 1.65
C TYR A 300 11.49 18.89 1.29
N ASN A 301 12.50 19.58 0.76
CA ASN A 301 12.32 20.93 0.23
C ASN A 301 11.81 20.86 -1.21
N CYS A 302 10.56 21.24 -1.42
CA CYS A 302 9.94 21.28 -2.74
C CYS A 302 10.55 22.34 -3.68
N LEU A 303 11.23 23.35 -3.14
CA LEU A 303 11.74 24.52 -3.89
C LEU A 303 13.27 24.45 -4.11
N GLN A 304 13.80 23.26 -4.35
CA GLN A 304 15.22 23.06 -4.59
C GLN A 304 15.68 23.78 -5.87
N ASP A 305 16.76 24.54 -5.78
CA ASP A 305 17.41 25.16 -6.95
C ASP A 305 18.05 24.07 -7.83
N TRP A 306 17.73 24.05 -9.12
CA TRP A 306 18.27 23.09 -10.08
C TRP A 306 19.79 23.10 -10.22
N ARG A 307 20.44 24.21 -9.86
CA ARG A 307 21.91 24.36 -9.86
C ARG A 307 22.56 23.69 -8.65
N ASP A 308 21.79 23.43 -7.60
CA ASP A 308 22.25 22.67 -6.47
C ASP A 308 22.30 21.17 -6.84
N THR A 309 23.51 20.67 -7.04
CA THR A 309 23.76 19.28 -7.39
C THR A 309 24.13 18.41 -6.19
N VAL A 310 24.19 18.99 -5.00
CA VAL A 310 24.54 18.31 -3.73
C VAL A 310 23.29 17.91 -2.94
N THR A 311 22.34 18.81 -2.83
CA THR A 311 21.04 18.49 -2.20
C THR A 311 20.30 17.47 -3.04
N ASP A 312 19.81 16.44 -2.39
CA ASP A 312 19.13 15.32 -3.04
C ASP A 312 17.92 14.90 -2.19
N ARG A 313 16.73 14.85 -2.79
CA ARG A 313 15.49 14.50 -2.09
C ARG A 313 15.58 13.18 -1.31
N PRO A 314 16.16 12.09 -1.85
CA PRO A 314 16.34 10.84 -1.12
C PRO A 314 17.09 10.94 0.21
N LYS A 315 17.92 11.96 0.40
CA LYS A 315 18.68 12.16 1.64
C LYS A 315 17.85 12.75 2.78
N ALA A 316 16.81 13.50 2.46
CA ALA A 316 16.14 14.41 3.40
C ALA A 316 15.58 13.69 4.64
N ALA A 317 14.93 12.54 4.46
CA ALA A 317 14.37 11.80 5.58
C ALA A 317 15.47 11.29 6.53
N TYR A 318 16.52 10.70 6.00
CA TYR A 318 17.63 10.21 6.82
C TYR A 318 18.33 11.34 7.58
N ASP A 319 18.71 12.41 6.88
CA ASP A 319 19.41 13.55 7.48
C ASP A 319 18.58 14.22 8.60
N THR A 320 17.23 14.19 8.46
CA THR A 320 16.32 14.78 9.45
C THR A 320 16.09 13.87 10.65
N PHE A 321 15.83 12.58 10.44
CA PHE A 321 15.34 11.70 11.50
C PHE A 321 16.43 10.87 12.19
N PHE A 322 17.46 10.44 11.46
CA PHE A 322 18.53 9.62 12.04
C PHE A 322 19.19 10.23 13.29
N PRO A 323 19.49 11.57 13.35
CA PRO A 323 20.08 12.19 14.54
C PRO A 323 19.14 12.25 15.76
N LEU A 324 17.86 11.91 15.56
CA LEU A 324 16.83 11.99 16.59
C LEU A 324 16.52 10.64 17.24
N ASP A 325 17.30 9.58 16.92
CA ASP A 325 17.09 8.27 17.53
C ASP A 325 17.12 8.33 19.06
N GLY A 326 16.07 7.81 19.70
CA GLY A 326 15.90 7.79 21.15
C GLY A 326 15.41 9.11 21.75
N LYS A 327 15.05 10.13 20.94
CA LYS A 327 14.44 11.37 21.42
C LYS A 327 12.91 11.37 21.34
N PHE A 328 12.34 10.42 20.63
CA PHE A 328 10.90 10.24 20.52
C PHE A 328 10.31 9.52 21.73
N GLU A 329 9.09 9.91 22.15
CA GLU A 329 8.33 9.18 23.18
C GLU A 329 8.04 7.74 22.72
N GLN A 330 7.88 6.81 23.68
CA GLN A 330 7.75 5.36 23.40
C GLN A 330 6.49 4.99 22.61
N ASN A 331 5.45 5.82 22.64
CA ASN A 331 4.21 5.63 21.89
C ASN A 331 4.23 6.31 20.52
N ILE A 332 5.40 6.70 20.01
CA ILE A 332 5.59 7.20 18.65
C ILE A 332 6.09 6.06 17.75
N ILE A 333 5.49 5.93 16.59
CA ILE A 333 5.97 5.08 15.50
C ILE A 333 6.31 5.98 14.31
N LEU A 334 7.57 5.95 13.89
CA LEU A 334 8.00 6.65 12.68
C LEU A 334 7.54 5.88 11.45
N GLN A 335 6.65 6.48 10.67
CA GLN A 335 6.11 5.89 9.43
C GLN A 335 6.97 6.29 8.25
N ILE A 336 7.71 5.32 7.70
CA ILE A 336 8.77 5.52 6.71
C ILE A 336 8.34 4.88 5.40
N LYS A 337 8.29 5.64 4.30
CA LYS A 337 8.06 5.10 2.95
C LYS A 337 9.15 4.08 2.60
N HIS A 338 8.78 3.01 1.89
CA HIS A 338 9.73 1.99 1.48
C HIS A 338 10.91 2.58 0.70
N GLY A 339 10.64 3.48 -0.24
CA GLY A 339 11.64 4.20 -1.02
C GLY A 339 11.87 5.63 -0.52
N PRO A 340 13.08 6.18 -0.72
CA PRO A 340 13.45 7.49 -0.20
C PRO A 340 12.86 8.66 -1.01
N SER A 341 12.41 8.43 -2.25
CA SER A 341 11.89 9.48 -3.13
C SER A 341 10.40 9.68 -2.98
N ASP A 342 9.57 8.76 -3.43
CA ASP A 342 8.10 8.83 -3.29
C ASP A 342 7.35 7.71 -4.05
N PHE A 343 7.43 6.47 -3.63
CA PHE A 343 6.72 5.34 -4.27
C PHE A 343 6.92 5.23 -5.79
N GLN A 344 8.11 5.61 -6.28
CA GLN A 344 8.44 5.49 -7.69
C GLN A 344 8.49 4.01 -8.13
N VAL A 345 8.36 3.77 -9.43
CA VAL A 345 8.36 2.41 -10.01
C VAL A 345 9.60 1.62 -9.61
N ARG A 346 10.75 2.29 -9.50
CA ARG A 346 12.01 1.69 -9.06
C ARG A 346 12.75 2.61 -8.10
N GLU A 347 12.82 2.20 -6.84
CA GLU A 347 13.58 2.86 -5.78
C GLU A 347 14.31 1.83 -4.91
N PRO A 348 15.46 2.17 -4.33
CA PRO A 348 16.04 1.37 -3.25
C PRO A 348 15.22 1.54 -1.97
N ASN A 349 15.43 0.66 -1.00
CA ASN A 349 14.85 0.84 0.33
C ASN A 349 15.41 2.08 1.03
N SER A 350 14.56 2.71 1.84
CA SER A 350 14.99 3.83 2.68
C SER A 350 16.12 3.40 3.62
N PRO A 351 17.23 4.18 3.69
CA PRO A 351 18.34 3.88 4.59
C PRO A 351 18.00 4.06 6.08
N LEU A 352 16.81 4.59 6.42
CA LEU A 352 16.34 4.72 7.81
C LEU A 352 15.94 3.38 8.45
N PHE A 353 15.56 2.37 7.66
CA PHE A 353 15.10 1.11 8.24
C PHE A 353 16.20 0.43 9.06
N GLY A 354 15.86 0.04 10.30
CA GLY A 354 16.72 -0.72 11.18
C GLY A 354 17.93 0.02 11.78
N VAL A 355 18.13 1.31 11.43
CA VAL A 355 19.28 2.10 11.92
C VAL A 355 18.95 3.02 13.10
N MET A 356 17.70 2.99 13.57
CA MET A 356 17.24 3.75 14.73
C MET A 356 16.74 2.79 15.84
N PRO A 357 17.65 2.13 16.59
CA PRO A 357 17.30 1.02 17.47
C PRO A 357 16.48 1.44 18.72
N LYS A 358 16.40 2.74 19.03
CA LYS A 358 15.65 3.28 20.17
C LYS A 358 14.29 3.85 19.79
N THR A 359 13.93 3.81 18.50
CA THR A 359 12.72 4.43 17.97
C THR A 359 11.94 3.42 17.15
N CYS A 360 10.64 3.23 17.44
CA CYS A 360 9.78 2.31 16.70
C CYS A 360 9.57 2.77 15.26
N GLN A 361 9.58 1.84 14.32
CA GLN A 361 9.41 2.10 12.89
C GLN A 361 8.22 1.35 12.29
N ALA A 362 7.59 1.97 11.31
CA ALA A 362 6.61 1.36 10.40
C ALA A 362 7.13 1.43 8.97
N LEU A 363 6.97 0.34 8.22
CA LEU A 363 7.19 0.31 6.78
C LEU A 363 5.92 0.78 6.07
N GLU A 364 6.01 1.88 5.31
CA GLU A 364 4.89 2.42 4.55
C GLU A 364 5.00 2.03 3.07
N PHE A 365 4.01 1.28 2.59
CA PHE A 365 3.76 0.98 1.19
C PHE A 365 2.69 1.90 0.59
N GLN A 366 2.40 1.71 -0.69
CA GLN A 366 1.28 2.34 -1.39
C GLN A 366 0.49 1.26 -2.16
N ILE A 367 -0.83 1.19 -1.93
CA ILE A 367 -1.76 0.42 -2.77
C ILE A 367 -2.33 1.34 -3.86
N ALA A 368 -2.53 2.61 -3.53
CA ALA A 368 -2.86 3.65 -4.50
C ALA A 368 -1.76 3.73 -5.56
N GLN A 369 -2.09 3.47 -6.80
CA GLN A 369 -1.12 3.41 -7.90
C GLN A 369 -0.78 4.82 -8.42
N GLU A 370 -0.33 5.73 -7.57
CA GLU A 370 -0.10 7.14 -7.91
C GLU A 370 0.86 7.30 -9.10
N TYR A 371 1.99 6.60 -9.07
CA TYR A 371 3.01 6.61 -10.12
C TYR A 371 3.03 5.34 -10.98
N THR A 372 2.13 4.41 -10.71
CA THR A 372 2.10 3.08 -11.32
C THR A 372 0.80 2.82 -12.07
N GLY A 373 0.31 3.85 -12.79
CA GLY A 373 -0.82 3.74 -13.70
C GLY A 373 -2.19 4.01 -13.10
N GLN A 374 -2.28 4.48 -11.84
CA GLN A 374 -3.51 5.04 -11.24
C GLN A 374 -4.72 4.10 -11.31
N GLN A 375 -4.52 2.80 -11.08
CA GLN A 375 -5.59 1.79 -11.17
C GLN A 375 -6.33 1.76 -12.53
N LYS A 376 -5.77 2.46 -13.54
CA LYS A 376 -6.15 2.33 -14.94
C LYS A 376 -5.30 1.26 -15.61
N ASP A 377 -4.00 1.25 -15.31
CA ASP A 377 -3.05 0.27 -15.79
C ASP A 377 -2.95 -0.91 -14.83
N LEU A 378 -2.75 -2.10 -15.35
CA LEU A 378 -2.45 -3.27 -14.53
C LEU A 378 -1.03 -3.18 -14.00
N TYR A 379 -0.89 -3.23 -12.69
CA TYR A 379 0.38 -3.23 -11.98
C TYR A 379 0.29 -4.05 -10.70
N ALA A 380 1.07 -5.11 -10.60
CA ALA A 380 1.09 -5.96 -9.42
C ALA A 380 2.08 -5.45 -8.37
N TRP A 381 1.59 -4.78 -7.35
CA TRP A 381 2.38 -4.34 -6.21
C TRP A 381 3.03 -5.49 -5.44
N ALA A 382 2.39 -6.67 -5.39
CA ALA A 382 2.96 -7.85 -4.72
C ALA A 382 4.36 -8.20 -5.23
N VAL A 383 4.59 -8.10 -6.55
CA VAL A 383 5.91 -8.36 -7.16
C VAL A 383 6.94 -7.35 -6.67
N GLN A 384 6.58 -6.06 -6.64
CA GLN A 384 7.49 -5.02 -6.14
C GLN A 384 7.72 -5.13 -4.64
N TRP A 385 6.70 -5.46 -3.84
CA TRP A 385 6.87 -5.62 -2.39
C TRP A 385 7.76 -6.81 -2.06
N GLN A 386 7.68 -7.91 -2.82
CA GLN A 386 8.62 -9.01 -2.67
C GLN A 386 10.06 -8.55 -2.98
N GLU A 387 10.28 -7.82 -4.08
CA GLU A 387 11.59 -7.25 -4.40
C GLU A 387 12.11 -6.34 -3.27
N ILE A 388 11.24 -5.50 -2.69
CA ILE A 388 11.56 -4.61 -1.58
C ILE A 388 11.96 -5.40 -0.32
N PHE A 389 11.20 -6.44 0.05
CA PHE A 389 11.51 -7.30 1.19
C PHE A 389 12.83 -8.05 1.04
N GLU A 390 13.22 -8.36 -0.20
CA GLU A 390 14.44 -9.10 -0.53
C GLU A 390 15.68 -8.20 -0.70
N GLN A 391 15.53 -6.86 -0.74
CA GLN A 391 16.68 -5.96 -0.79
C GLN A 391 17.55 -6.09 0.47
N PRO A 392 18.88 -6.03 0.32
CA PRO A 392 19.81 -6.19 1.43
C PRO A 392 19.71 -5.00 2.42
N PHE A 393 19.65 -5.32 3.71
CA PHE A 393 19.87 -4.38 4.80
C PHE A 393 21.36 -4.29 5.16
N ASN A 394 22.02 -5.43 5.22
CA ASN A 394 23.47 -5.57 5.39
C ASN A 394 23.94 -6.89 4.73
N GLN A 395 25.17 -7.31 5.01
CA GLN A 395 25.75 -8.51 4.40
C GLN A 395 24.99 -9.81 4.72
N SER A 396 24.28 -9.87 5.86
CA SER A 396 23.64 -11.10 6.38
C SER A 396 22.11 -11.02 6.52
N ARG A 397 21.52 -9.82 6.40
CA ARG A 397 20.08 -9.58 6.56
C ARG A 397 19.52 -8.81 5.37
N ILE A 398 18.27 -9.11 5.04
CA ILE A 398 17.45 -8.37 4.08
C ILE A 398 16.37 -7.58 4.83
N LEU A 399 15.61 -6.72 4.15
CA LEU A 399 14.57 -5.91 4.80
C LEU A 399 13.53 -6.75 5.50
N ARG A 400 13.14 -7.89 4.92
CA ARG A 400 12.19 -8.85 5.51
C ARG A 400 12.56 -9.25 6.94
N ASP A 401 13.84 -9.42 7.23
CA ASP A 401 14.32 -9.84 8.56
C ASP A 401 14.14 -8.77 9.64
N LEU A 402 13.81 -7.53 9.25
CA LEU A 402 13.50 -6.44 10.18
C LEU A 402 12.03 -6.45 10.61
N ILE A 403 11.15 -7.12 9.85
CA ILE A 403 9.70 -7.17 10.10
C ILE A 403 9.43 -7.93 11.40
N GLY A 404 8.67 -7.30 12.30
CA GLY A 404 8.39 -7.82 13.63
C GLY A 404 9.54 -7.62 14.65
N GLN A 405 10.72 -7.23 14.19
CA GLN A 405 11.89 -6.93 15.01
C GLN A 405 12.04 -5.40 15.18
N GLU A 406 12.74 -4.73 14.30
CA GLU A 406 12.91 -3.26 14.28
C GLU A 406 11.68 -2.56 13.71
N ILE A 407 11.01 -3.16 12.73
CA ILE A 407 9.78 -2.66 12.08
C ILE A 407 8.57 -3.30 12.78
N LYS A 408 7.79 -2.50 13.51
CA LYS A 408 6.66 -2.96 14.33
C LYS A 408 5.31 -2.88 13.64
N ALA A 409 5.24 -2.17 12.52
CA ALA A 409 4.02 -1.98 11.74
C ALA A 409 4.29 -2.04 10.25
N VAL A 410 3.33 -2.55 9.48
CA VAL A 410 3.28 -2.45 8.02
C VAL A 410 2.02 -1.67 7.65
N VAL A 411 2.21 -0.60 6.90
CA VAL A 411 1.19 0.38 6.58
C VAL A 411 1.10 0.54 5.06
N ALA A 412 -0.07 0.82 4.50
CA ALA A 412 -0.16 1.25 3.12
C ALA A 412 -1.10 2.44 2.95
N VAL A 413 -0.71 3.33 2.04
CA VAL A 413 -1.60 4.36 1.53
C VAL A 413 -2.63 3.73 0.59
N SER A 414 -3.90 4.05 0.82
CA SER A 414 -5.04 3.52 0.06
C SER A 414 -5.93 4.66 -0.46
N ASN A 415 -6.44 4.48 -1.67
CA ASN A 415 -7.43 5.33 -2.30
C ASN A 415 -8.65 4.52 -2.75
N THR A 416 -9.05 3.52 -1.96
CA THR A 416 -10.27 2.75 -2.19
C THR A 416 -11.51 3.66 -2.24
N GLY A 417 -12.48 3.28 -3.06
CA GLY A 417 -13.69 4.07 -3.29
C GLY A 417 -14.91 3.20 -3.62
N ASP A 418 -16.01 3.85 -3.94
CA ASP A 418 -17.32 3.21 -4.12
C ASP A 418 -17.49 2.55 -5.51
N ASP A 419 -16.49 2.61 -6.38
CA ASP A 419 -16.46 1.88 -7.66
C ASP A 419 -15.60 0.60 -7.49
N ASN A 420 -16.26 -0.53 -7.23
CA ASN A 420 -15.62 -1.85 -7.09
C ASN A 420 -14.42 -1.85 -6.13
N TRP A 421 -14.44 -1.04 -5.10
CA TRP A 421 -13.35 -0.81 -4.14
C TRP A 421 -12.08 -0.21 -4.75
N CYS A 422 -11.66 -0.68 -5.92
CA CYS A 422 -10.41 -0.31 -6.59
C CYS A 422 -10.60 0.24 -8.02
N GLY A 423 -11.82 0.39 -8.52
CA GLY A 423 -12.14 0.85 -9.86
C GLY A 423 -11.81 -0.15 -10.96
N ASN A 424 -10.57 -0.64 -11.01
CA ASN A 424 -10.13 -1.75 -11.83
C ASN A 424 -10.21 -3.05 -11.04
N LEU A 425 -10.95 -4.03 -11.53
CA LEU A 425 -11.10 -5.32 -10.84
C LEU A 425 -9.76 -6.02 -10.58
N MET A 426 -8.82 -5.92 -11.51
CA MET A 426 -7.49 -6.49 -11.33
C MET A 426 -6.67 -5.78 -10.23
N ALA A 427 -6.97 -4.52 -9.93
CA ALA A 427 -6.30 -3.78 -8.84
C ALA A 427 -6.73 -4.27 -7.44
N GLN A 428 -7.83 -5.01 -7.33
CA GLN A 428 -8.22 -5.69 -6.08
C GLN A 428 -7.17 -6.70 -5.61
N ALA A 429 -6.39 -7.28 -6.54
CA ALA A 429 -5.25 -8.13 -6.22
C ALA A 429 -4.23 -7.43 -5.32
N ASN A 430 -4.03 -6.11 -5.51
CA ASN A 430 -3.09 -5.33 -4.70
C ASN A 430 -3.59 -5.13 -3.27
N LEU A 431 -4.88 -4.89 -3.09
CA LEU A 431 -5.48 -4.78 -1.74
C LEU A 431 -5.40 -6.12 -0.99
N TYR A 432 -5.75 -7.23 -1.68
CA TYR A 432 -5.62 -8.58 -1.13
C TYR A 432 -4.18 -8.90 -0.74
N ALA A 433 -3.25 -8.69 -1.66
CA ALA A 433 -1.84 -8.98 -1.47
C ALA A 433 -1.22 -8.18 -0.32
N PHE A 434 -1.62 -6.90 -0.16
CA PHE A 434 -1.13 -6.09 0.95
C PHE A 434 -1.45 -6.73 2.30
N GLY A 435 -2.70 -7.09 2.54
CA GLY A 435 -3.09 -7.71 3.80
C GLY A 435 -2.33 -9.02 4.05
N ARG A 436 -2.22 -9.87 3.02
CA ARG A 436 -1.52 -11.16 3.13
C ARG A 436 -0.02 -10.98 3.40
N MET A 437 0.66 -10.09 2.69
CA MET A 437 2.10 -9.85 2.86
C MET A 437 2.43 -9.02 4.13
N ALA A 438 1.50 -8.20 4.61
CA ALA A 438 1.61 -7.55 5.92
C ALA A 438 1.40 -8.55 7.07
N TRP A 439 0.59 -9.59 6.85
CA TRP A 439 0.42 -10.70 7.79
C TRP A 439 1.68 -11.58 7.86
N ASP A 440 2.21 -11.94 6.70
CA ASP A 440 3.43 -12.75 6.57
C ASP A 440 4.30 -12.25 5.41
N ALA A 441 5.41 -11.58 5.75
CA ALA A 441 6.36 -11.04 4.78
C ALA A 441 7.17 -12.13 4.03
N HIS A 442 7.03 -13.41 4.38
CA HIS A 442 7.64 -14.53 3.66
C HIS A 442 6.79 -15.05 2.50
N LEU A 443 5.54 -14.61 2.39
CA LEU A 443 4.71 -14.94 1.23
C LEU A 443 5.29 -14.33 -0.05
N THR A 444 5.31 -15.15 -1.10
CA THR A 444 5.75 -14.68 -2.42
C THR A 444 4.61 -14.01 -3.19
N ALA A 445 4.96 -13.17 -4.15
CA ALA A 445 3.99 -12.56 -5.07
C ALA A 445 3.16 -13.63 -5.81
N GLU A 446 3.79 -14.74 -6.18
CA GLU A 446 3.12 -15.87 -6.83
C GLU A 446 2.06 -16.50 -5.92
N GLN A 447 2.40 -16.76 -4.65
CA GLN A 447 1.46 -17.35 -3.67
C GLN A 447 0.23 -16.48 -3.48
N VAL A 448 0.41 -15.18 -3.19
CA VAL A 448 -0.72 -14.28 -2.94
C VAL A 448 -1.56 -14.01 -4.20
N THR A 449 -0.92 -13.98 -5.38
CA THR A 449 -1.64 -13.86 -6.66
C THR A 449 -2.47 -15.10 -6.95
N LYS A 450 -1.93 -16.30 -6.72
CA LYS A 450 -2.67 -17.56 -6.87
C LYS A 450 -3.84 -17.65 -5.88
N GLU A 451 -3.64 -17.24 -4.63
CA GLU A 451 -4.72 -17.19 -3.63
C GLU A 451 -5.86 -16.28 -4.11
N TRP A 452 -5.54 -15.03 -4.46
CA TRP A 452 -6.52 -14.06 -4.94
C TRP A 452 -7.26 -14.53 -6.20
N THR A 453 -6.51 -15.06 -7.18
CA THR A 453 -7.10 -15.55 -8.45
C THR A 453 -8.06 -16.71 -8.18
N ALA A 454 -7.68 -17.66 -7.33
CA ALA A 454 -8.54 -18.79 -6.98
C ALA A 454 -9.85 -18.35 -6.30
N LEU A 455 -9.79 -17.36 -5.42
CA LEU A 455 -10.94 -16.83 -4.70
C LEU A 455 -11.86 -16.00 -5.59
N THR A 456 -11.28 -15.30 -6.58
CA THR A 456 -12.01 -14.35 -7.43
C THR A 456 -12.54 -15.00 -8.71
N PHE A 457 -11.72 -15.83 -9.38
CA PHE A 457 -12.03 -16.43 -10.67
C PHE A 457 -12.15 -17.96 -10.64
N GLY A 458 -11.84 -18.59 -9.51
CA GLY A 458 -11.86 -20.05 -9.36
C GLY A 458 -10.52 -20.71 -9.72
N THR A 459 -10.55 -22.06 -9.76
CA THR A 459 -9.35 -22.89 -9.93
C THR A 459 -9.29 -23.63 -11.26
N ASP A 460 -10.17 -23.30 -12.22
CA ASP A 460 -10.10 -23.86 -13.58
C ASP A 460 -8.78 -23.44 -14.26
N PRO A 461 -7.89 -24.37 -14.61
CA PRO A 461 -6.59 -24.04 -15.20
C PRO A 461 -6.67 -23.17 -16.46
N ALA A 462 -7.74 -23.30 -17.25
CA ALA A 462 -7.93 -22.52 -18.46
C ALA A 462 -8.14 -21.03 -18.20
N LEU A 463 -8.66 -20.67 -17.03
CA LEU A 463 -8.87 -19.29 -16.58
C LEU A 463 -7.78 -18.86 -15.58
N PHE A 464 -7.47 -19.72 -14.64
CA PHE A 464 -6.58 -19.44 -13.51
C PHE A 464 -5.14 -19.11 -13.94
N ASN A 465 -4.50 -19.99 -14.76
CA ASN A 465 -3.10 -19.82 -15.12
C ASN A 465 -2.84 -18.54 -15.92
N PRO A 466 -3.60 -18.22 -17.01
CA PRO A 466 -3.37 -16.99 -17.76
C PRO A 466 -3.54 -15.72 -16.93
N ILE A 467 -4.48 -15.69 -15.96
CA ILE A 467 -4.68 -14.54 -15.08
C ILE A 467 -3.48 -14.39 -14.14
N VAL A 468 -3.02 -15.47 -13.52
CA VAL A 468 -1.84 -15.45 -12.61
C VAL A 468 -0.62 -14.95 -13.38
N ASP A 469 -0.33 -15.52 -14.55
CA ASP A 469 0.84 -15.15 -15.35
C ASP A 469 0.81 -13.66 -15.76
N MET A 470 -0.35 -13.18 -16.19
CA MET A 470 -0.55 -11.78 -16.59
C MET A 470 -0.34 -10.82 -15.41
N VAL A 471 -0.91 -11.12 -14.24
CA VAL A 471 -0.73 -10.28 -13.04
C VAL A 471 0.73 -10.23 -12.64
N LEU A 472 1.42 -11.37 -12.57
CA LEU A 472 2.83 -11.42 -12.18
C LEU A 472 3.75 -10.71 -13.18
N ALA A 473 3.45 -10.77 -14.48
CA ALA A 473 4.24 -10.07 -15.49
C ALA A 473 4.03 -8.54 -15.50
N SER A 474 2.91 -8.06 -14.96
CA SER A 474 2.45 -6.68 -15.15
C SER A 474 3.40 -5.62 -14.62
N ARG A 475 4.03 -5.86 -13.47
CA ARG A 475 5.04 -4.96 -12.89
C ARG A 475 6.20 -4.71 -13.86
N HIS A 476 6.76 -5.78 -14.43
CA HIS A 476 7.90 -5.68 -15.34
C HIS A 476 7.52 -5.08 -16.69
N VAL A 477 6.31 -5.37 -17.18
CA VAL A 477 5.79 -4.74 -18.41
C VAL A 477 5.62 -3.23 -18.19
N TYR A 478 5.07 -2.81 -17.07
CA TYR A 478 4.90 -1.40 -16.73
C TYR A 478 6.26 -0.68 -16.61
N GLU A 479 7.23 -1.26 -15.88
CA GLU A 479 8.57 -0.69 -15.73
C GLU A 479 9.26 -0.47 -17.08
N LYS A 480 9.11 -1.41 -18.02
CA LYS A 480 9.72 -1.31 -19.37
C LYS A 480 9.32 -0.03 -20.09
N TYR A 481 8.06 0.36 -20.06
CA TYR A 481 7.62 1.56 -20.78
C TYR A 481 7.61 2.82 -19.91
N ASN A 482 7.89 2.73 -18.60
CA ASN A 482 7.85 3.86 -17.68
C ASN A 482 9.23 4.26 -17.16
N ALA A 483 9.96 3.35 -16.49
CA ALA A 483 11.12 3.68 -15.67
C ALA A 483 12.29 2.70 -15.83
N PRO A 484 12.80 2.45 -17.05
CA PRO A 484 13.91 1.52 -17.24
C PRO A 484 15.16 1.97 -16.48
N LEU A 485 15.90 1.02 -15.91
CA LEU A 485 17.17 1.23 -15.21
C LEU A 485 17.09 2.20 -14.00
N GLY A 486 15.91 2.36 -13.40
CA GLY A 486 15.71 3.23 -12.25
C GLY A 486 15.59 4.72 -12.58
N ILE A 487 15.25 5.08 -13.81
CA ILE A 487 14.84 6.45 -14.15
C ILE A 487 13.50 6.72 -13.48
N GLY A 488 13.43 7.77 -12.67
CA GLY A 488 12.18 8.20 -12.03
C GLY A 488 11.68 9.55 -12.53
N TRP A 489 10.45 9.90 -12.13
CA TRP A 489 9.86 11.24 -12.28
C TRP A 489 9.68 11.72 -13.73
N MET A 490 9.41 10.82 -14.66
CA MET A 490 9.04 11.18 -16.03
C MET A 490 7.53 11.24 -16.23
N VAL A 491 6.75 11.33 -15.16
CA VAL A 491 5.29 11.42 -15.17
C VAL A 491 4.81 12.85 -15.30
N ASN A 492 3.60 13.04 -15.80
CA ASN A 492 2.94 14.35 -15.83
C ASN A 492 2.87 14.98 -14.43
N ILE A 493 3.15 16.25 -14.38
CA ILE A 493 3.10 17.06 -13.17
C ILE A 493 1.64 17.12 -12.66
N ASN A 494 1.46 17.20 -11.36
CA ASN A 494 0.20 17.31 -10.62
C ASN A 494 -0.68 16.07 -10.60
N HIS A 495 -0.93 15.39 -11.72
CA HIS A 495 -1.79 14.19 -11.72
C HIS A 495 -1.06 12.88 -11.91
N HIS A 496 0.23 12.87 -12.20
CA HIS A 496 1.16 11.74 -12.23
C HIS A 496 0.76 10.57 -13.16
N TYR A 497 -0.05 10.83 -14.20
CA TYR A 497 -0.42 9.84 -15.22
C TYR A 497 0.02 10.30 -16.60
N GLY A 498 0.58 9.38 -17.39
CA GLY A 498 1.20 9.68 -18.68
C GLY A 498 2.59 10.31 -18.56
N PRO A 499 3.33 10.40 -19.68
CA PRO A 499 4.72 10.85 -19.70
C PRO A 499 4.85 12.38 -19.71
N SER A 500 5.84 12.88 -18.96
CA SER A 500 6.41 14.22 -19.10
C SER A 500 7.89 14.13 -18.77
N VAL A 501 8.74 13.90 -19.78
CA VAL A 501 10.15 13.53 -19.59
C VAL A 501 10.94 14.64 -18.90
N ASP A 502 10.68 15.90 -19.20
CA ASP A 502 11.23 17.06 -18.48
C ASP A 502 10.38 17.45 -17.26
N GLY A 503 9.58 16.53 -16.72
CA GLY A 503 8.74 16.73 -15.56
C GLY A 503 9.54 17.14 -14.34
N TYR A 504 8.95 18.05 -13.54
CA TYR A 504 9.47 18.53 -12.27
C TYR A 504 8.30 18.69 -11.31
N GLU A 505 8.53 18.61 -10.02
CA GLU A 505 7.40 18.72 -9.08
C GLU A 505 7.06 20.19 -8.78
N TYR A 506 7.99 20.98 -8.31
CA TYR A 506 7.74 22.38 -7.93
C TYR A 506 8.71 23.38 -8.54
N MET A 507 9.84 22.93 -9.08
CA MET A 507 10.87 23.76 -9.66
C MET A 507 11.07 23.48 -11.15
N LYS A 508 10.82 24.49 -11.94
CA LYS A 508 10.79 24.46 -13.40
C LYS A 508 12.10 24.04 -14.07
N TRP A 509 13.21 24.17 -13.38
CA TRP A 509 14.55 24.08 -13.95
C TRP A 509 15.24 22.74 -13.69
N GLY A 510 14.68 21.89 -12.85
CA GLY A 510 15.28 20.61 -12.48
C GLY A 510 14.48 19.43 -12.96
N THR A 511 15.12 18.48 -13.64
CA THR A 511 14.56 17.15 -13.86
C THR A 511 15.19 16.18 -12.88
N TYR A 512 14.41 15.28 -12.31
CA TYR A 512 14.94 14.31 -11.34
C TYR A 512 15.92 13.32 -11.96
N HIS A 513 15.82 13.04 -13.26
CA HIS A 513 16.73 12.16 -13.99
C HIS A 513 17.98 12.88 -14.54
N ARG A 514 18.05 14.21 -14.45
CA ARG A 514 19.17 15.07 -14.88
C ARG A 514 19.71 14.76 -16.28
N ALA A 515 18.85 14.36 -17.24
CA ALA A 515 19.25 14.11 -18.61
C ALA A 515 19.71 15.38 -19.32
N ASN A 516 20.84 15.30 -20.02
CA ASN A 516 21.29 16.32 -20.96
C ASN A 516 21.72 15.67 -22.29
N THR A 517 22.41 16.37 -23.17
CA THR A 517 22.85 15.85 -24.47
C THR A 517 23.94 14.77 -24.38
N LYS A 518 24.55 14.54 -23.21
CA LYS A 518 25.69 13.64 -23.02
C LYS A 518 25.40 12.45 -22.10
N ALA A 519 24.53 12.65 -21.10
CA ALA A 519 24.37 11.68 -20.04
C ALA A 519 22.99 11.81 -19.36
N ILE A 520 22.59 10.75 -18.64
CA ILE A 520 21.38 10.65 -17.84
C ILE A 520 21.67 10.00 -16.50
N GLY A 521 20.77 10.17 -15.53
CA GLY A 521 20.88 9.64 -14.17
C GLY A 521 21.46 10.64 -13.19
N VAL A 522 21.43 10.30 -11.91
CA VAL A 522 21.96 11.12 -10.82
C VAL A 522 23.15 10.42 -10.21
N ASP A 523 24.28 11.12 -10.13
CA ASP A 523 25.42 10.60 -9.36
C ASP A 523 25.13 10.75 -7.86
N ARG A 524 24.74 9.64 -7.23
CA ARG A 524 24.45 9.52 -5.81
C ARG A 524 25.57 8.86 -5.01
N THR A 525 26.69 8.59 -5.67
CA THR A 525 27.93 8.10 -5.04
C THR A 525 28.55 9.17 -4.16
N ARG A 526 29.64 8.83 -3.47
CA ARG A 526 30.43 9.79 -2.66
C ARG A 526 30.99 10.98 -3.48
N LYS A 527 31.12 10.81 -4.80
CA LYS A 527 31.59 11.89 -5.70
C LYS A 527 30.45 12.84 -6.11
N GLY A 528 29.22 12.39 -6.05
CA GLY A 528 28.01 13.14 -6.35
C GLY A 528 27.33 13.70 -5.10
N THR A 529 26.05 13.32 -4.88
CA THR A 529 25.25 13.79 -3.72
C THR A 529 25.64 13.12 -2.40
N GLY A 530 26.35 12.00 -2.44
CA GLY A 530 26.77 11.24 -1.26
C GLY A 530 25.66 10.41 -0.61
N TYR A 531 24.54 10.20 -1.30
CA TYR A 531 23.40 9.45 -0.77
C TYR A 531 23.75 8.00 -0.37
N THR A 532 24.63 7.33 -1.16
CA THR A 532 25.09 5.97 -0.83
C THR A 532 25.70 5.87 0.58
N GLY A 533 26.27 6.98 1.10
CA GLY A 533 26.85 7.05 2.43
C GLY A 533 25.84 6.89 3.60
N GLN A 534 24.55 6.97 3.34
CA GLN A 534 23.50 6.76 4.35
C GLN A 534 23.20 5.27 4.60
N TYR A 535 23.65 4.38 3.73
CA TYR A 535 23.47 2.93 3.87
C TYR A 535 24.54 2.28 4.74
N GLN A 536 24.20 1.10 5.28
CA GLN A 536 25.17 0.21 5.92
C GLN A 536 26.31 -0.12 4.97
N PRO A 537 27.54 -0.38 5.46
CA PRO A 537 28.74 -0.51 4.62
C PRO A 537 28.61 -1.45 3.44
N TYR A 538 28.02 -2.63 3.63
CA TYR A 538 27.81 -3.60 2.55
C TYR A 538 26.90 -3.06 1.44
N VAL A 539 25.75 -2.47 1.81
CA VAL A 539 24.76 -1.92 0.86
C VAL A 539 25.29 -0.66 0.18
N ARG A 540 26.02 0.18 0.94
CA ARG A 540 26.75 1.31 0.38
C ARG A 540 27.69 0.87 -0.73
N ASP A 541 28.54 -0.13 -0.47
CA ASP A 541 29.56 -0.60 -1.41
C ASP A 541 28.92 -1.28 -2.63
N LEU A 542 27.77 -1.94 -2.44
CA LEU A 542 26.95 -2.51 -3.51
C LEU A 542 26.48 -1.43 -4.50
N TYR A 543 25.97 -0.30 -4.01
CA TYR A 543 25.44 0.77 -4.85
C TYR A 543 26.50 1.78 -5.33
N GLU A 544 27.63 1.89 -4.63
CA GLU A 544 28.71 2.81 -4.96
C GLU A 544 29.44 2.43 -6.26
N ASN A 545 29.54 1.14 -6.56
CA ASN A 545 30.32 0.63 -7.68
C ASN A 545 29.42 0.20 -8.84
N LEU A 546 29.75 0.62 -10.05
CA LEU A 546 29.03 0.24 -11.27
C LEU A 546 28.97 -1.29 -11.50
N ASP A 547 30.05 -2.00 -11.15
CA ASP A 547 30.13 -3.46 -11.37
C ASP A 547 29.18 -4.25 -10.44
N THR A 548 28.92 -3.72 -9.26
CA THR A 548 28.07 -4.39 -8.23
C THR A 548 26.67 -3.82 -8.16
N CYS A 549 26.45 -2.58 -8.61
CA CYS A 549 25.13 -1.97 -8.62
C CYS A 549 24.15 -2.82 -9.46
N PRO A 550 22.96 -3.16 -8.93
CA PRO A 550 21.93 -3.82 -9.71
C PRO A 550 21.58 -2.99 -10.95
N GLU A 551 21.51 -3.64 -12.12
CA GLU A 551 21.37 -2.94 -13.39
C GLU A 551 20.06 -2.16 -13.47
N GLU A 552 19.00 -2.67 -12.85
CA GLU A 552 17.71 -2.01 -12.75
C GLU A 552 17.71 -0.74 -11.89
N MET A 553 18.79 -0.47 -11.13
CA MET A 553 18.97 0.74 -10.31
C MET A 553 20.08 1.66 -10.78
N LEU A 554 20.71 1.35 -11.90
CA LEU A 554 21.90 2.09 -12.38
C LEU A 554 21.67 3.60 -12.45
N LEU A 555 20.56 4.05 -13.04
CA LEU A 555 20.31 5.48 -13.26
C LEU A 555 19.75 6.18 -12.01
N PHE A 556 19.32 5.42 -11.02
CA PHE A 556 19.03 5.97 -9.70
C PHE A 556 20.34 6.37 -8.99
N PHE A 557 21.39 5.53 -9.03
CA PHE A 557 22.63 5.77 -8.29
C PHE A 557 23.75 6.42 -9.10
N HIS A 558 23.76 6.26 -10.42
CA HIS A 558 24.86 6.69 -11.29
C HIS A 558 24.38 7.56 -12.44
N ARG A 559 25.24 8.49 -12.81
CA ARG A 559 25.08 9.30 -14.01
C ARG A 559 25.95 8.72 -15.13
N LEU A 560 25.30 8.25 -16.21
CA LEU A 560 25.97 7.49 -17.26
C LEU A 560 25.79 8.15 -18.64
N PRO A 561 26.80 8.04 -19.53
CA PRO A 561 26.67 8.46 -20.92
C PRO A 561 25.74 7.50 -21.69
N TYR A 562 25.17 7.98 -22.78
CA TYR A 562 24.19 7.21 -23.57
C TYR A 562 24.77 5.99 -24.30
N ASP A 563 26.07 5.99 -24.56
CA ASP A 563 26.84 4.88 -25.15
C ASP A 563 27.42 3.90 -24.12
N TYR A 564 27.12 4.09 -22.82
CA TYR A 564 27.49 3.12 -21.79
C TYR A 564 26.92 1.74 -22.15
N THR A 565 27.78 0.73 -22.13
CA THR A 565 27.41 -0.65 -22.50
C THR A 565 26.93 -1.40 -21.27
N LEU A 566 25.68 -1.86 -21.31
CA LEU A 566 25.03 -2.69 -20.29
C LEU A 566 25.54 -4.14 -20.35
N LYS A 567 25.26 -4.94 -19.32
CA LYS A 567 25.65 -6.36 -19.22
C LYS A 567 25.14 -7.21 -20.40
N ASN A 568 24.03 -6.82 -21.00
CA ASN A 568 23.47 -7.48 -22.19
C ASN A 568 24.11 -7.06 -23.53
N GLY A 569 25.13 -6.22 -23.51
CA GLY A 569 25.86 -5.73 -24.68
C GLY A 569 25.18 -4.58 -25.42
N LYS A 570 24.02 -4.11 -25.00
CA LYS A 570 23.35 -2.95 -25.59
C LYS A 570 23.91 -1.66 -25.02
N THR A 571 23.88 -0.57 -25.79
CA THR A 571 24.09 0.75 -25.22
C THR A 571 22.90 1.13 -24.33
N LEU A 572 23.13 1.98 -23.34
CA LEU A 572 22.11 2.49 -22.44
C LEU A 572 20.92 3.10 -23.21
N LEU A 573 21.22 3.91 -24.25
CA LEU A 573 20.17 4.51 -25.06
C LEU A 573 19.37 3.48 -25.86
N GLN A 574 20.04 2.50 -26.46
CA GLN A 574 19.35 1.42 -27.19
C GLN A 574 18.45 0.58 -26.24
N HIS A 575 18.90 0.36 -25.02
CA HIS A 575 18.08 -0.30 -24.01
C HIS A 575 16.80 0.52 -23.70
N ILE A 576 16.92 1.83 -23.52
CA ILE A 576 15.74 2.70 -23.33
C ILE A 576 14.76 2.57 -24.50
N TYR A 577 15.25 2.63 -25.73
CA TYR A 577 14.39 2.45 -26.92
C TYR A 577 13.72 1.08 -26.91
N ASP A 578 14.49 0.02 -26.73
CA ASP A 578 14.00 -1.35 -26.79
C ASP A 578 12.92 -1.62 -25.73
N THR A 579 13.17 -1.22 -24.48
CA THR A 579 12.21 -1.49 -23.39
C THR A 579 10.88 -0.79 -23.59
N HIS A 580 10.85 0.41 -24.16
CA HIS A 580 9.61 1.12 -24.44
C HIS A 580 8.79 0.43 -25.55
N PHE A 581 9.42 -0.16 -26.56
CA PHE A 581 8.72 -0.98 -27.53
C PHE A 581 8.23 -2.30 -26.93
N GLU A 582 9.09 -3.00 -26.18
CA GLU A 582 8.74 -4.25 -25.50
C GLU A 582 7.62 -4.07 -24.46
N GLY A 583 7.54 -2.92 -23.81
CA GLY A 583 6.47 -2.60 -22.87
C GLY A 583 5.11 -2.50 -23.56
N VAL A 584 5.03 -1.87 -24.74
CA VAL A 584 3.80 -1.84 -25.55
C VAL A 584 3.39 -3.23 -25.99
N GLU A 585 4.35 -4.03 -26.51
CA GLU A 585 4.11 -5.42 -26.93
C GLU A 585 3.58 -6.27 -25.74
N GLY A 586 4.09 -6.04 -24.53
CA GLY A 586 3.61 -6.70 -23.31
C GLY A 586 2.15 -6.37 -22.99
N VAL A 587 1.73 -5.11 -23.15
CA VAL A 587 0.32 -4.72 -22.96
C VAL A 587 -0.57 -5.31 -24.05
N GLU A 588 -0.11 -5.35 -25.30
CA GLU A 588 -0.83 -5.99 -26.40
C GLU A 588 -1.03 -7.50 -26.14
N ALA A 589 -0.03 -8.17 -25.55
CA ALA A 589 -0.14 -9.56 -25.14
C ALA A 589 -1.16 -9.77 -24.00
N PHE A 590 -1.28 -8.83 -23.06
CA PHE A 590 -2.31 -8.86 -22.01
C PHE A 590 -3.71 -8.79 -22.62
N ILE A 591 -3.94 -7.90 -23.59
CA ILE A 591 -5.23 -7.79 -24.28
C ILE A 591 -5.56 -9.10 -25.00
N GLN A 592 -4.62 -9.66 -25.74
CA GLN A 592 -4.84 -10.94 -26.46
C GLN A 592 -5.18 -12.08 -25.49
N THR A 593 -4.47 -12.16 -24.36
CA THR A 593 -4.74 -13.16 -23.32
C THR A 593 -6.14 -12.97 -22.74
N TRP A 594 -6.50 -11.71 -22.38
CA TRP A 594 -7.81 -11.42 -21.78
C TRP A 594 -8.97 -11.68 -22.75
N ASP A 595 -8.81 -11.33 -24.02
CA ASP A 595 -9.82 -11.58 -25.05
C ASP A 595 -10.06 -13.09 -25.29
N ALA A 596 -9.01 -13.90 -25.19
CA ALA A 596 -9.13 -15.35 -25.28
C ALA A 596 -9.95 -15.95 -24.12
N LEU A 597 -10.01 -15.29 -22.97
CA LEU A 597 -10.76 -15.71 -21.78
C LEU A 597 -12.22 -15.27 -21.78
N LYS A 598 -12.67 -14.47 -22.77
CA LYS A 598 -13.99 -13.83 -22.80
C LYS A 598 -15.16 -14.76 -22.47
N GLN A 599 -15.16 -15.98 -23.01
CA GLN A 599 -16.26 -16.94 -22.84
C GLN A 599 -16.27 -17.61 -21.44
N LEU A 600 -15.18 -17.53 -20.72
CA LEU A 600 -15.00 -18.11 -19.39
C LEU A 600 -15.25 -17.08 -18.27
N LEU A 601 -15.25 -15.79 -18.60
CA LEU A 601 -15.36 -14.68 -17.64
C LEU A 601 -16.80 -14.21 -17.48
N PRO A 602 -17.19 -13.76 -16.28
CA PRO A 602 -18.38 -12.94 -16.12
C PRO A 602 -18.30 -11.68 -16.98
N ALA A 603 -19.41 -11.31 -17.64
CA ALA A 603 -19.44 -10.15 -18.55
C ALA A 603 -18.96 -8.85 -17.90
N GLU A 604 -19.38 -8.59 -16.65
CA GLU A 604 -18.93 -7.43 -15.85
C GLU A 604 -17.41 -7.38 -15.72
N ALA A 605 -16.78 -8.52 -15.39
CA ALA A 605 -15.33 -8.60 -15.24
C ALA A 605 -14.61 -8.38 -16.59
N TYR A 606 -15.09 -9.03 -17.65
CA TYR A 606 -14.50 -8.88 -18.98
C TYR A 606 -14.55 -7.43 -19.45
N GLU A 607 -15.70 -6.77 -19.33
CA GLU A 607 -15.91 -5.38 -19.79
C GLU A 607 -15.08 -4.38 -18.99
N ASN A 608 -15.05 -4.48 -17.65
CA ASN A 608 -14.26 -3.59 -16.80
C ASN A 608 -12.77 -3.67 -17.13
N VAL A 609 -12.21 -4.88 -17.18
CA VAL A 609 -10.77 -5.06 -17.41
C VAL A 609 -10.39 -4.74 -18.87
N SER A 610 -11.21 -5.10 -19.85
CA SER A 610 -10.97 -4.73 -21.26
C SER A 610 -10.91 -3.22 -21.46
N ALA A 611 -11.81 -2.47 -20.81
CA ALA A 611 -11.77 -1.01 -20.85
C ALA A 611 -10.47 -0.45 -20.26
N ARG A 612 -9.97 -1.03 -19.16
CA ARG A 612 -8.70 -0.64 -18.53
C ARG A 612 -7.49 -0.99 -19.40
N PHE A 613 -7.44 -2.17 -20.00
CA PHE A 613 -6.35 -2.54 -20.91
C PHE A 613 -6.28 -1.65 -22.17
N ASN A 614 -7.42 -1.23 -22.71
CA ASN A 614 -7.44 -0.26 -23.78
C ASN A 614 -6.84 1.09 -23.38
N MET A 615 -7.14 1.57 -22.15
CA MET A 615 -6.51 2.78 -21.58
C MET A 615 -5.00 2.58 -21.40
N GLN A 616 -4.58 1.45 -20.84
CA GLN A 616 -3.18 1.10 -20.63
C GLN A 616 -2.40 1.04 -21.93
N LEU A 617 -2.99 0.45 -22.99
CA LEU A 617 -2.34 0.40 -24.30
C LEU A 617 -2.09 1.79 -24.89
N GLN A 618 -3.06 2.71 -24.75
CA GLN A 618 -2.87 4.10 -25.18
C GLN A 618 -1.77 4.78 -24.36
N ASN A 619 -1.80 4.61 -23.04
CA ASN A 619 -0.78 5.14 -22.13
C ASN A 619 0.62 4.59 -22.47
N ALA A 620 0.76 3.27 -22.66
CA ALA A 620 2.05 2.66 -23.01
C ALA A 620 2.61 3.14 -24.37
N LYS A 621 1.73 3.32 -25.38
CA LYS A 621 2.10 3.91 -26.67
C LYS A 621 2.56 5.35 -26.53
N GLU A 622 1.86 6.15 -25.73
CA GLU A 622 2.25 7.54 -25.45
C GLU A 622 3.61 7.59 -24.75
N TRP A 623 3.84 6.76 -23.73
CA TRP A 623 5.13 6.65 -23.06
C TRP A 623 6.25 6.30 -24.05
N ARG A 624 6.08 5.26 -24.87
CA ARG A 624 7.05 4.87 -25.90
C ARG A 624 7.38 6.02 -26.84
N ASP A 625 6.36 6.67 -27.37
CA ASP A 625 6.54 7.67 -28.40
C ASP A 625 7.16 8.96 -27.83
N VAL A 626 6.72 9.39 -26.66
CA VAL A 626 7.23 10.62 -26.02
C VAL A 626 8.66 10.41 -25.51
N VAL A 627 8.94 9.31 -24.80
CA VAL A 627 10.26 9.09 -24.20
C VAL A 627 11.32 8.81 -25.28
N ASN A 628 11.01 7.95 -26.25
CA ASN A 628 11.96 7.65 -27.34
C ASN A 628 12.23 8.88 -28.19
N THR A 629 11.22 9.67 -28.51
CA THR A 629 11.38 10.94 -29.25
C THR A 629 12.21 11.96 -28.47
N TYR A 630 11.96 12.08 -27.16
CA TYR A 630 12.74 12.99 -26.31
C TYR A 630 14.24 12.66 -26.36
N PHE A 631 14.60 11.38 -26.16
CA PHE A 631 16.00 10.99 -26.16
C PHE A 631 16.63 11.05 -27.54
N TYR A 632 15.89 10.73 -28.62
CA TYR A 632 16.36 10.91 -29.97
C TYR A 632 16.68 12.39 -30.27
N ARG A 633 15.77 13.29 -29.98
CA ARG A 633 15.99 14.74 -30.16
C ARG A 633 17.16 15.27 -29.31
N LYS A 634 17.33 14.72 -28.11
CA LYS A 634 18.39 15.17 -27.19
C LYS A 634 19.78 14.67 -27.60
N THR A 635 19.89 13.50 -28.20
CA THR A 635 21.16 12.85 -28.51
C THR A 635 21.53 12.84 -30.00
N GLY A 636 20.55 12.87 -30.87
CA GLY A 636 20.72 12.65 -32.31
C GLY A 636 21.03 11.17 -32.68
N ILE A 637 20.97 10.23 -31.73
CA ILE A 637 21.30 8.82 -31.95
C ILE A 637 20.01 8.07 -32.27
N ALA A 638 19.92 7.53 -33.50
CA ALA A 638 18.76 6.77 -33.96
C ALA A 638 18.68 5.38 -33.31
N ASP A 639 17.47 4.80 -33.33
CA ASP A 639 17.25 3.41 -32.95
C ASP A 639 18.01 2.46 -33.90
N ALA A 640 18.84 1.60 -33.36
CA ALA A 640 19.64 0.64 -34.15
C ALA A 640 18.77 -0.37 -34.92
N LYS A 641 17.51 -0.57 -34.53
CA LYS A 641 16.55 -1.45 -35.20
C LYS A 641 15.70 -0.72 -36.25
N GLY A 642 15.90 0.59 -36.43
CA GLY A 642 15.18 1.38 -37.42
C GLY A 642 13.68 1.49 -37.21
N ARG A 643 13.21 1.29 -35.95
CA ARG A 643 11.78 1.46 -35.61
C ARG A 643 11.43 2.95 -35.62
N LYS A 644 10.15 3.24 -35.84
CA LYS A 644 9.71 4.63 -35.92
C LYS A 644 9.84 5.35 -34.58
N ILE A 645 10.64 6.39 -34.59
CA ILE A 645 10.72 7.42 -33.56
C ILE A 645 10.38 8.75 -34.24
N TYR A 646 9.67 9.65 -33.58
CA TYR A 646 9.23 10.91 -34.15
C TYR A 646 10.33 11.98 -34.06
N ASP A 647 10.40 12.84 -35.10
CA ASP A 647 11.37 13.95 -35.18
C ASP A 647 11.01 15.12 -34.25
#